data_80de562349887a45f0286e96151605f4
#
_entry.id   80de562349887a45f0286e96151605f4
#
_cell.length_a   1.000
_cell.length_b   1.000
_cell.length_c   1.000
_cell.angle_alpha   90.00
_cell.angle_beta   90.00
_cell.angle_gamma   90.00
#
_symmetry.space_group_name_H-M   'P 1'
#
loop_
_entity.id
_entity.type
_entity.pdbx_description
1 polymer ?
#
loop_
_entity_poly.entity_id
_entity_poly.type
_entity_poly.pdbx_seq_one_letter_code
_entity_poly.pdbx_strand_id
1 'polypeptide(L)'
;MIDHEQLKSAFETAKGLLLAECRNDPGELPHWEGELSTSALSTATVVMALQQVCDAGRTAADYSLEADFSALIRGGLNWLAEHQNEDGGWGDTVKSLSNISTTMLTHAVFHATDTTDEFAHQVDKAKNYIDEKGGVPAVLARYGKDKTFSVPILTHCALAGLVDWKEVTSLPFELSCLPAKFYSTIRLPVVSYALPALIAIGQVKHHHRPSWNPIVRFIRNLAIKKSLRVLDRIQPPNGGFLEAAPLTSFVTMSLAGKGLTDHIVVKRAVSFLCESVRPDGSWPIDTNLATWVTTLSINALKEHVPDELRPGLSKWLLDQQYKEVHPFTNAAPGGWAWTDLPGGVPDADDTPGAMLALQTLSRPDQAERSSGSHDAITPDMSPPHPLPQEGEGTLLAEPLENGAEWLLNLQNRDGGFPTFCRGWGTLPFDRSSPDITAHCLRALCEWQSRQFLIKSENQGISVASLGANTKSRDAAFLDRFDEFGHWMANSQLNTRIHAALARGLDFLMKRQRSDGSWVPLWFGNQHGNDDENPVYGTARVLAYFRGNPGRLSQIERAAEWLASVQNSNGGWGGDSGIEPSVEETALAAEVLLEFPAYRKNAFDGISWLIDKVVDGSVSVPTPIGFYFARLWYFERLYPLIFAVSALRRAVEISEENPA
;
A
#
# COMPACT_ATOMS: atom_id res chain seq x y z
N MET A 1 -21.32 -25.42 13.79
CA MET A 1 -20.03 -25.47 14.52
C MET A 1 -19.02 -25.97 13.50
N ILE A 2 -17.91 -25.23 13.30
CA ILE A 2 -16.87 -25.66 12.36
C ILE A 2 -16.14 -26.86 12.97
N ASP A 3 -15.84 -27.87 12.17
CA ASP A 3 -15.00 -28.97 12.58
C ASP A 3 -13.57 -28.46 12.81
N HIS A 4 -13.03 -28.67 14.01
CA HIS A 4 -11.70 -28.20 14.40
C HIS A 4 -10.58 -28.78 13.53
N GLU A 5 -10.70 -30.04 13.12
CA GLU A 5 -9.73 -30.68 12.23
C GLU A 5 -9.78 -30.07 10.82
N GLN A 6 -10.97 -29.75 10.32
CA GLN A 6 -11.13 -29.06 9.03
C GLN A 6 -10.54 -27.65 9.07
N LEU A 7 -10.75 -26.91 10.16
CA LEU A 7 -10.17 -25.57 10.35
C LEU A 7 -8.64 -25.62 10.36
N LYS A 8 -8.04 -26.55 11.15
CA LYS A 8 -6.59 -26.75 11.17
C LYS A 8 -6.04 -27.14 9.80
N SER A 9 -6.69 -28.06 9.12
CA SER A 9 -6.28 -28.48 7.77
C SER A 9 -6.29 -27.33 6.78
N ALA A 10 -7.33 -26.49 6.82
CA ALA A 10 -7.41 -25.32 5.95
C ALA A 10 -6.34 -24.28 6.27
N PHE A 11 -6.05 -24.04 7.56
CA PHE A 11 -4.96 -23.17 7.97
C PHE A 11 -3.61 -23.69 7.49
N GLU A 12 -3.29 -24.98 7.71
CA GLU A 12 -2.03 -25.57 7.28
C GLU A 12 -1.87 -25.51 5.76
N THR A 13 -2.95 -25.73 5.00
CA THR A 13 -2.94 -25.61 3.54
C THR A 13 -2.64 -24.19 3.10
N ALA A 14 -3.38 -23.19 3.61
CA ALA A 14 -3.17 -21.79 3.25
C ALA A 14 -1.77 -21.29 3.67
N LYS A 15 -1.31 -21.67 4.87
CA LYS A 15 0.05 -21.41 5.37
C LYS A 15 1.11 -21.99 4.43
N GLY A 16 0.94 -23.24 4.03
CA GLY A 16 1.86 -23.90 3.10
C GLY A 16 1.94 -23.19 1.75
N LEU A 17 0.81 -22.75 1.21
CA LEU A 17 0.76 -21.93 -0.02
C LEU A 17 1.50 -20.59 0.16
N LEU A 18 1.29 -19.90 1.28
CA LEU A 18 1.96 -18.62 1.54
C LEU A 18 3.48 -18.78 1.72
N LEU A 19 3.92 -19.82 2.43
CA LEU A 19 5.35 -20.11 2.60
C LEU A 19 6.02 -20.51 1.29
N ALA A 20 5.31 -21.19 0.39
CA ALA A 20 5.83 -21.55 -0.94
C ALA A 20 6.10 -20.33 -1.84
N GLU A 21 5.45 -19.19 -1.58
CA GLU A 21 5.68 -17.92 -2.28
C GLU A 21 6.88 -17.13 -1.71
N CYS A 22 7.46 -17.56 -0.61
CA CYS A 22 8.65 -16.92 -0.05
C CYS A 22 9.85 -17.21 -0.93
N ARG A 23 10.46 -16.20 -1.53
CA ARG A 23 11.74 -16.32 -2.21
C ARG A 23 12.83 -16.62 -1.18
N ASN A 24 13.63 -17.61 -1.46
CA ASN A 24 14.75 -18.03 -0.62
C ASN A 24 15.85 -18.64 -1.51
N ASP A 25 16.21 -17.92 -2.56
CA ASP A 25 17.20 -18.36 -3.53
C ASP A 25 18.63 -18.32 -2.93
N PRO A 26 19.54 -19.23 -3.35
CA PRO A 26 20.90 -19.25 -2.83
C PRO A 26 21.63 -17.92 -3.07
N GLY A 27 21.99 -17.25 -1.98
CA GLY A 27 22.71 -15.97 -2.00
C GLY A 27 21.81 -14.74 -1.84
N GLU A 28 20.49 -14.91 -1.82
CA GLU A 28 19.53 -13.87 -1.52
C GLU A 28 18.97 -14.01 -0.10
N LEU A 29 18.49 -12.91 0.47
CA LEU A 29 17.79 -12.94 1.75
C LEU A 29 16.31 -13.27 1.51
N PRO A 30 15.71 -14.12 2.37
CA PRO A 30 14.31 -14.52 2.20
C PRO A 30 13.37 -13.31 2.29
N HIS A 31 12.36 -13.27 1.41
CA HIS A 31 11.31 -12.24 1.38
C HIS A 31 10.15 -12.70 0.47
N TRP A 32 9.04 -11.98 0.51
CA TRP A 32 7.93 -12.12 -0.44
C TRP A 32 7.94 -10.94 -1.41
N GLU A 33 7.87 -11.21 -2.71
CA GLU A 33 7.81 -10.13 -3.71
C GLU A 33 6.38 -9.86 -4.17
N GLY A 34 5.56 -10.89 -4.25
CA GLY A 34 4.21 -10.79 -4.77
C GLY A 34 4.16 -10.53 -6.28
N GLU A 35 2.98 -10.13 -6.76
CA GLU A 35 2.79 -9.74 -8.15
C GLU A 35 1.57 -8.81 -8.27
N LEU A 36 1.80 -7.59 -8.72
CA LEU A 36 0.73 -6.66 -9.03
C LEU A 36 0.05 -7.03 -10.36
N SER A 37 -1.24 -6.73 -10.46
CA SER A 37 -2.03 -6.96 -11.67
C SER A 37 -1.46 -6.25 -12.90
N THR A 38 -1.66 -6.84 -14.07
CA THR A 38 -1.56 -6.10 -15.33
C THR A 38 -2.57 -4.97 -15.38
N SER A 39 -2.22 -3.88 -16.06
CA SER A 39 -3.04 -2.66 -16.07
C SER A 39 -3.23 -2.12 -17.48
N ALA A 40 -4.47 -1.96 -17.91
CA ALA A 40 -4.78 -1.32 -19.20
C ALA A 40 -4.38 0.16 -19.19
N LEU A 41 -4.51 0.84 -18.04
CA LEU A 41 -4.03 2.21 -17.88
C LEU A 41 -2.51 2.30 -18.08
N SER A 42 -1.75 1.42 -17.43
CA SER A 42 -0.30 1.38 -17.55
C SER A 42 0.14 1.05 -18.97
N THR A 43 -0.45 0.01 -19.55
CA THR A 43 -0.15 -0.43 -20.92
C THR A 43 -0.40 0.70 -21.93
N ALA A 44 -1.56 1.36 -21.86
CA ALA A 44 -1.87 2.48 -22.74
C ALA A 44 -0.88 3.66 -22.56
N THR A 45 -0.50 3.98 -21.31
CA THR A 45 0.42 5.09 -21.08
C THR A 45 1.85 4.78 -21.52
N VAL A 46 2.32 3.53 -21.37
CA VAL A 46 3.64 3.12 -21.86
C VAL A 46 3.68 3.11 -23.38
N VAL A 47 2.68 2.52 -24.03
CA VAL A 47 2.60 2.53 -25.51
C VAL A 47 2.62 3.96 -26.04
N MET A 48 1.87 4.89 -25.42
CA MET A 48 1.93 6.31 -25.80
C MET A 48 3.33 6.91 -25.61
N ALA A 49 4.00 6.59 -24.50
CA ALA A 49 5.32 7.13 -24.22
C ALA A 49 6.36 6.65 -25.25
N LEU A 50 6.37 5.37 -25.58
CA LEU A 50 7.24 4.80 -26.61
C LEU A 50 6.90 5.36 -28.00
N GLN A 51 5.61 5.51 -28.33
CA GLN A 51 5.17 6.11 -29.59
C GLN A 51 5.68 7.55 -29.74
N GLN A 52 5.56 8.40 -28.71
CA GLN A 52 6.09 9.78 -28.74
C GLN A 52 7.62 9.82 -28.93
N VAL A 53 8.33 8.80 -28.46
CA VAL A 53 9.78 8.65 -28.70
C VAL A 53 10.05 8.26 -30.14
N CYS A 54 9.27 7.33 -30.72
CA CYS A 54 9.36 6.93 -32.13
C CYS A 54 9.01 8.08 -33.07
N ASP A 55 7.97 8.86 -32.79
CA ASP A 55 7.55 10.02 -33.60
C ASP A 55 8.65 11.10 -33.69
N ALA A 56 9.51 11.17 -32.68
CA ALA A 56 10.71 12.01 -32.72
C ALA A 56 11.88 11.39 -33.48
N GLY A 57 11.67 10.27 -34.16
CA GLY A 57 12.67 9.57 -34.97
C GLY A 57 13.71 8.79 -34.15
N ARG A 58 13.37 8.37 -32.93
CA ARG A 58 14.26 7.60 -32.04
C ARG A 58 13.91 6.12 -32.06
N THR A 59 14.94 5.30 -31.88
CA THR A 59 14.87 3.84 -31.77
C THR A 59 15.49 3.37 -30.47
N ALA A 60 15.29 2.11 -30.09
CA ALA A 60 15.91 1.54 -28.89
C ALA A 60 17.44 1.62 -28.90
N ALA A 61 18.06 1.53 -30.07
CA ALA A 61 19.51 1.67 -30.25
C ALA A 61 20.03 3.05 -29.81
N ASP A 62 19.24 4.13 -29.95
CA ASP A 62 19.60 5.48 -29.51
C ASP A 62 19.70 5.56 -27.97
N TYR A 63 19.17 4.56 -27.27
CA TYR A 63 19.19 4.42 -25.80
C TYR A 63 20.09 3.29 -25.32
N SER A 64 20.83 2.65 -26.25
CA SER A 64 21.67 1.47 -25.96
C SER A 64 20.89 0.27 -25.41
N LEU A 65 19.65 0.09 -25.89
CA LEU A 65 18.76 -1.00 -25.50
C LEU A 65 18.68 -2.04 -26.63
N GLU A 66 18.60 -3.32 -26.24
CA GLU A 66 18.36 -4.44 -27.17
C GLU A 66 16.87 -4.64 -27.50
N ALA A 67 15.98 -3.80 -26.94
CA ALA A 67 14.55 -3.86 -27.16
C ALA A 67 14.16 -3.42 -28.59
N ASP A 68 12.99 -3.87 -29.04
CA ASP A 68 12.33 -3.36 -30.26
C ASP A 68 11.05 -2.59 -29.85
N PHE A 69 11.09 -1.27 -29.96
CA PHE A 69 9.94 -0.42 -29.63
C PHE A 69 8.70 -0.76 -30.44
N SER A 70 8.87 -1.14 -31.72
CA SER A 70 7.73 -1.51 -32.56
C SER A 70 7.07 -2.80 -32.05
N ALA A 71 7.88 -3.77 -31.64
CA ALA A 71 7.37 -5.00 -31.04
C ALA A 71 6.68 -4.75 -29.68
N LEU A 72 7.26 -3.90 -28.83
CA LEU A 72 6.67 -3.52 -27.55
C LEU A 72 5.33 -2.78 -27.71
N ILE A 73 5.29 -1.79 -28.61
CA ILE A 73 4.07 -1.05 -28.95
C ILE A 73 3.01 -2.02 -29.49
N ARG A 74 3.38 -2.90 -30.42
CA ARG A 74 2.47 -3.89 -30.99
C ARG A 74 1.93 -4.85 -29.95
N GLY A 75 2.78 -5.37 -29.05
CA GLY A 75 2.39 -6.24 -27.95
C GLY A 75 1.36 -5.57 -27.05
N GLY A 76 1.62 -4.32 -26.65
CA GLY A 76 0.68 -3.55 -25.83
C GLY A 76 -0.66 -3.28 -26.51
N LEU A 77 -0.66 -2.92 -27.81
CA LEU A 77 -1.90 -2.71 -28.59
C LEU A 77 -2.74 -3.99 -28.71
N ASN A 78 -2.10 -5.12 -28.99
CA ASN A 78 -2.78 -6.40 -29.07
C ASN A 78 -3.40 -6.76 -27.71
N TRP A 79 -2.63 -6.66 -26.63
CA TRP A 79 -3.12 -6.91 -25.29
C TRP A 79 -4.33 -6.01 -24.95
N LEU A 80 -4.26 -4.72 -25.26
CA LEU A 80 -5.39 -3.80 -25.04
C LEU A 80 -6.62 -4.21 -25.86
N ALA A 81 -6.45 -4.61 -27.11
CA ALA A 81 -7.56 -5.04 -27.97
C ALA A 81 -8.23 -6.31 -27.46
N GLU A 82 -7.46 -7.26 -26.91
CA GLU A 82 -7.94 -8.53 -26.37
C GLU A 82 -8.67 -8.37 -25.01
N HIS A 83 -8.39 -7.29 -24.27
CA HIS A 83 -8.92 -7.06 -22.92
C HIS A 83 -9.94 -5.91 -22.83
N GLN A 84 -10.60 -5.58 -23.95
CA GLN A 84 -11.74 -4.66 -23.95
C GLN A 84 -12.95 -5.34 -23.28
N ASN A 85 -13.59 -4.65 -22.33
CA ASN A 85 -14.80 -5.14 -21.70
C ASN A 85 -15.99 -5.15 -22.70
N GLU A 86 -17.02 -5.92 -22.39
CA GLU A 86 -18.20 -6.09 -23.25
C GLU A 86 -18.92 -4.76 -23.55
N ASP A 87 -18.93 -3.82 -22.60
CA ASP A 87 -19.52 -2.49 -22.73
C ASP A 87 -18.71 -1.52 -23.62
N GLY A 88 -17.57 -1.98 -24.16
CA GLY A 88 -16.70 -1.22 -25.05
C GLY A 88 -15.67 -0.34 -24.35
N GLY A 89 -15.67 -0.29 -23.02
CA GLY A 89 -14.65 0.40 -22.21
C GLY A 89 -13.51 -0.52 -21.77
N TRP A 90 -12.62 0.05 -20.97
CA TRP A 90 -11.58 -0.66 -20.25
C TRP A 90 -11.64 -0.30 -18.76
N GLY A 91 -11.50 -1.32 -17.92
CA GLY A 91 -11.13 -1.14 -16.52
C GLY A 91 -9.62 -0.93 -16.36
N ASP A 92 -9.18 -0.60 -15.16
CA ASP A 92 -7.73 -0.44 -14.90
C ASP A 92 -7.02 -1.79 -14.92
N THR A 93 -7.69 -2.86 -14.49
CA THR A 93 -7.24 -4.26 -14.58
C THR A 93 -8.22 -5.11 -15.37
N VAL A 94 -7.84 -6.33 -15.70
CA VAL A 94 -8.70 -7.32 -16.39
C VAL A 94 -9.92 -7.76 -15.57
N LYS A 95 -9.97 -7.42 -14.28
CA LYS A 95 -11.10 -7.69 -13.36
C LYS A 95 -11.90 -6.44 -13.01
N SER A 96 -11.48 -5.28 -13.48
CA SER A 96 -12.10 -4.00 -13.12
C SER A 96 -13.24 -3.62 -14.05
N LEU A 97 -14.24 -2.94 -13.50
CA LEU A 97 -15.28 -2.29 -14.29
C LEU A 97 -14.68 -1.22 -15.20
N SER A 98 -15.29 -1.05 -16.38
CA SER A 98 -14.89 0.00 -17.31
C SER A 98 -15.02 1.38 -16.69
N ASN A 99 -14.04 2.23 -16.96
CA ASN A 99 -14.08 3.62 -16.53
C ASN A 99 -13.64 4.58 -17.63
N ILE A 100 -14.17 5.81 -17.57
CA ILE A 100 -13.92 6.82 -18.60
C ILE A 100 -12.45 7.18 -18.75
N SER A 101 -11.67 7.14 -17.68
CA SER A 101 -10.26 7.53 -17.68
C SER A 101 -9.41 6.56 -18.47
N THR A 102 -9.47 5.27 -18.14
CA THR A 102 -8.70 4.21 -18.82
C THR A 102 -9.20 4.03 -20.24
N THR A 103 -10.51 4.11 -20.48
CA THR A 103 -11.08 4.04 -21.83
C THR A 103 -10.57 5.18 -22.72
N MET A 104 -10.50 6.42 -22.24
CA MET A 104 -9.96 7.54 -23.01
C MET A 104 -8.46 7.39 -23.30
N LEU A 105 -7.67 6.89 -22.33
CA LEU A 105 -6.24 6.62 -22.54
C LEU A 105 -6.02 5.56 -23.62
N THR A 106 -6.75 4.44 -23.56
CA THR A 106 -6.65 3.34 -24.51
C THR A 106 -7.13 3.76 -25.91
N HIS A 107 -8.27 4.45 -26.00
CA HIS A 107 -8.75 5.00 -27.28
C HIS A 107 -7.73 5.95 -27.91
N ALA A 108 -7.09 6.80 -27.11
CA ALA A 108 -6.10 7.75 -27.60
C ALA A 108 -4.84 7.07 -28.15
N VAL A 109 -4.44 5.94 -27.59
CA VAL A 109 -3.27 5.18 -28.05
C VAL A 109 -3.48 4.61 -29.45
N PHE A 110 -4.64 4.05 -29.76
CA PHE A 110 -4.94 3.55 -31.11
C PHE A 110 -4.88 4.67 -32.16
N HIS A 111 -5.27 5.88 -31.79
CA HIS A 111 -5.13 7.05 -32.66
C HIS A 111 -3.66 7.51 -32.82
N ALA A 112 -2.90 7.55 -31.73
CA ALA A 112 -1.52 8.01 -31.74
C ALA A 112 -0.59 7.07 -32.53
N THR A 113 -0.95 5.79 -32.66
CA THR A 113 -0.18 4.75 -33.36
C THR A 113 -0.66 4.50 -34.79
N ASP A 114 -1.63 5.29 -35.31
CA ASP A 114 -2.24 5.10 -36.63
C ASP A 114 -2.81 3.69 -36.89
N THR A 115 -3.32 3.04 -35.83
CA THR A 115 -3.85 1.67 -35.88
C THR A 115 -5.38 1.60 -35.80
N THR A 116 -6.06 2.74 -35.93
CA THR A 116 -7.53 2.82 -35.84
C THR A 116 -8.29 1.95 -36.83
N ASP A 117 -7.76 1.81 -38.07
CA ASP A 117 -8.38 0.97 -39.09
C ASP A 117 -8.20 -0.54 -38.78
N GLU A 118 -7.05 -0.89 -38.22
CA GLU A 118 -6.74 -2.28 -37.85
C GLU A 118 -7.60 -2.74 -36.66
N PHE A 119 -7.80 -1.86 -35.67
CA PHE A 119 -8.60 -2.12 -34.47
C PHE A 119 -9.95 -1.41 -34.50
N ALA A 120 -10.54 -1.21 -35.69
CA ALA A 120 -11.76 -0.42 -35.89
C ALA A 120 -12.90 -0.83 -34.95
N HIS A 121 -13.09 -2.14 -34.74
CA HIS A 121 -14.13 -2.64 -33.85
C HIS A 121 -13.97 -2.15 -32.40
N GLN A 122 -12.76 -2.22 -31.85
CA GLN A 122 -12.45 -1.78 -30.49
C GLN A 122 -12.54 -0.25 -30.38
N VAL A 123 -12.03 0.46 -31.37
CA VAL A 123 -12.05 1.93 -31.42
C VAL A 123 -13.48 2.46 -31.49
N ASP A 124 -14.35 1.88 -32.31
CA ASP A 124 -15.75 2.30 -32.43
C ASP A 124 -16.53 2.03 -31.15
N LYS A 125 -16.33 0.87 -30.50
CA LYS A 125 -16.95 0.57 -29.21
C LYS A 125 -16.48 1.54 -28.12
N ALA A 126 -15.15 1.81 -28.05
CA ALA A 126 -14.59 2.76 -27.12
C ALA A 126 -15.16 4.17 -27.32
N LYS A 127 -15.28 4.59 -28.57
CA LYS A 127 -15.87 5.89 -28.92
C LYS A 127 -17.31 5.99 -28.43
N ASN A 128 -18.12 4.96 -28.67
CA ASN A 128 -19.51 4.91 -28.20
C ASN A 128 -19.59 5.00 -26.67
N TYR A 129 -18.73 4.24 -25.94
CA TYR A 129 -18.63 4.31 -24.49
C TYR A 129 -18.26 5.73 -24.02
N ILE A 130 -17.25 6.36 -24.64
CA ILE A 130 -16.80 7.71 -24.30
C ILE A 130 -17.91 8.74 -24.52
N ASP A 131 -18.61 8.65 -25.68
CA ASP A 131 -19.71 9.55 -26.02
C ASP A 131 -20.87 9.40 -25.03
N GLU A 132 -21.24 8.16 -24.65
CA GLU A 132 -22.28 7.86 -23.66
C GLU A 132 -21.92 8.42 -22.27
N LYS A 133 -20.67 8.23 -21.82
CA LYS A 133 -20.23 8.72 -20.50
C LYS A 133 -19.97 10.22 -20.46
N GLY A 134 -19.82 10.89 -21.60
CA GLY A 134 -19.69 12.36 -21.72
C GLY A 134 -18.26 12.87 -21.85
N GLY A 135 -17.28 12.04 -22.20
CA GLY A 135 -15.92 12.43 -22.60
C GLY A 135 -15.15 13.27 -21.58
N VAL A 136 -14.53 14.38 -22.03
CA VAL A 136 -13.73 15.27 -21.17
C VAL A 136 -14.49 15.78 -19.93
N PRO A 137 -15.74 16.26 -20.04
CA PRO A 137 -16.54 16.61 -18.87
C PRO A 137 -16.68 15.50 -17.83
N ALA A 138 -16.84 14.25 -18.28
CA ALA A 138 -16.93 13.09 -17.37
C ALA A 138 -15.61 12.82 -16.63
N VAL A 139 -14.46 12.94 -17.28
CA VAL A 139 -13.14 12.85 -16.62
C VAL A 139 -13.01 13.96 -15.56
N LEU A 140 -13.36 15.18 -15.90
CA LEU A 140 -13.29 16.31 -14.96
C LEU A 140 -14.24 16.13 -13.76
N ALA A 141 -15.44 15.59 -13.99
CA ALA A 141 -16.40 15.28 -12.94
C ALA A 141 -15.91 14.15 -12.02
N ARG A 142 -15.30 13.09 -12.59
CA ARG A 142 -14.77 11.94 -11.84
C ARG A 142 -13.76 12.35 -10.77
N TYR A 143 -12.87 13.29 -11.07
CA TYR A 143 -11.83 13.77 -10.15
C TYR A 143 -12.16 15.10 -9.45
N GLY A 144 -13.18 15.80 -9.87
CA GLY A 144 -13.63 17.04 -9.26
C GLY A 144 -12.54 18.11 -9.19
N LYS A 145 -12.21 18.55 -7.97
CA LYS A 145 -11.18 19.58 -7.74
C LYS A 145 -9.76 19.03 -7.80
N ASP A 146 -9.59 17.71 -7.71
CA ASP A 146 -8.27 17.07 -7.78
C ASP A 146 -7.78 17.07 -9.24
N LYS A 147 -6.62 17.69 -9.45
CA LYS A 147 -5.96 17.76 -10.76
C LYS A 147 -4.85 16.73 -10.94
N THR A 148 -4.57 15.93 -9.92
CA THR A 148 -3.47 14.97 -9.91
C THR A 148 -3.62 13.92 -11.01
N PHE A 149 -4.85 13.47 -11.28
CA PHE A 149 -5.12 12.44 -12.28
C PHE A 149 -5.76 12.98 -13.56
N SER A 150 -6.69 13.95 -13.46
CA SER A 150 -7.37 14.47 -14.65
C SER A 150 -6.40 15.15 -15.63
N VAL A 151 -5.39 15.87 -15.16
CA VAL A 151 -4.46 16.58 -16.04
C VAL A 151 -3.52 15.65 -16.81
N PRO A 152 -2.92 14.61 -16.22
CA PRO A 152 -2.17 13.59 -16.98
C PRO A 152 -3.00 12.93 -18.07
N ILE A 153 -4.23 12.49 -17.78
CA ILE A 153 -5.14 11.85 -18.75
C ILE A 153 -5.41 12.77 -19.94
N LEU A 154 -5.80 14.01 -19.67
CA LEU A 154 -6.07 14.98 -20.74
C LEU A 154 -4.81 15.36 -21.52
N THR A 155 -3.62 15.33 -20.89
CA THR A 155 -2.34 15.54 -21.59
C THR A 155 -2.05 14.43 -22.57
N HIS A 156 -2.25 13.16 -22.16
CA HIS A 156 -2.13 12.00 -23.01
C HIS A 156 -3.06 12.10 -24.23
N CYS A 157 -4.34 12.41 -24.02
CA CYS A 157 -5.30 12.59 -25.11
C CYS A 157 -4.96 13.80 -26.02
N ALA A 158 -4.35 14.85 -25.47
CA ALA A 158 -3.92 16.00 -26.25
C ALA A 158 -2.69 15.70 -27.11
N LEU A 159 -1.77 14.85 -26.64
CA LEU A 159 -0.64 14.35 -27.44
C LEU A 159 -1.12 13.48 -28.61
N ALA A 160 -2.20 12.71 -28.42
CA ALA A 160 -2.86 11.96 -29.50
C ALA A 160 -3.70 12.84 -30.45
N GLY A 161 -3.81 14.14 -30.23
CA GLY A 161 -4.62 15.04 -31.05
C GLY A 161 -6.14 14.98 -30.81
N LEU A 162 -6.62 14.20 -29.83
CA LEU A 162 -8.06 14.03 -29.56
C LEU A 162 -8.65 15.09 -28.63
N VAL A 163 -7.81 15.78 -27.86
CA VAL A 163 -8.23 16.83 -26.93
C VAL A 163 -7.46 18.11 -27.21
N ASP A 164 -8.16 19.25 -27.27
CA ASP A 164 -7.50 20.54 -27.45
C ASP A 164 -6.68 20.88 -26.20
N TRP A 165 -5.48 21.39 -26.40
CA TRP A 165 -4.60 21.85 -25.32
C TRP A 165 -5.24 22.92 -24.40
N LYS A 166 -6.34 23.56 -24.79
CA LYS A 166 -7.09 24.48 -23.91
C LYS A 166 -7.76 23.75 -22.74
N GLU A 167 -8.14 22.48 -22.91
CA GLU A 167 -8.80 21.66 -21.88
C GLU A 167 -7.80 21.17 -20.83
N VAL A 168 -6.52 21.08 -21.20
CA VAL A 168 -5.45 20.68 -20.27
C VAL A 168 -5.15 21.83 -19.30
N THR A 169 -5.34 21.61 -18.01
CA THR A 169 -5.03 22.60 -16.97
C THR A 169 -3.52 22.87 -16.92
N SER A 170 -3.16 24.14 -16.82
CA SER A 170 -1.76 24.57 -16.74
C SER A 170 -1.20 24.33 -15.35
N LEU A 171 -0.19 23.48 -15.21
CA LEU A 171 0.48 23.20 -13.94
C LEU A 171 1.63 24.20 -13.70
N PRO A 172 1.82 24.65 -12.43
CA PRO A 172 2.83 25.66 -12.09
C PRO A 172 4.21 25.03 -11.86
N PHE A 173 4.82 24.44 -12.91
CA PHE A 173 6.12 23.76 -12.82
C PHE A 173 7.26 24.69 -12.38
N GLU A 174 7.13 25.99 -12.57
CA GLU A 174 8.05 27.02 -12.08
C GLU A 174 8.25 26.98 -10.56
N LEU A 175 7.26 26.53 -9.80
CA LEU A 175 7.36 26.37 -8.34
C LEU A 175 8.38 25.29 -7.94
N SER A 176 8.62 24.27 -8.79
CA SER A 176 9.64 23.25 -8.52
C SER A 176 11.06 23.82 -8.39
N CYS A 177 11.27 25.03 -8.87
CA CYS A 177 12.54 25.73 -8.78
C CYS A 177 12.84 26.31 -7.39
N LEU A 178 11.88 26.33 -6.48
CA LEU A 178 12.06 26.78 -5.11
C LEU A 178 12.74 25.70 -4.26
N PRO A 179 13.62 26.07 -3.32
CA PRO A 179 14.31 25.08 -2.49
C PRO A 179 13.36 24.38 -1.50
N ALA A 180 13.68 23.14 -1.12
CA ALA A 180 12.90 22.37 -0.14
C ALA A 180 12.69 23.12 1.20
N LYS A 181 13.68 23.92 1.64
CA LYS A 181 13.57 24.78 2.83
C LYS A 181 12.41 25.78 2.75
N PHE A 182 12.07 26.28 1.56
CA PHE A 182 10.93 27.16 1.38
C PHE A 182 9.63 26.41 1.71
N TYR A 183 9.48 25.20 1.19
CA TYR A 183 8.30 24.37 1.43
C TYR A 183 8.18 23.96 2.91
N SER A 184 9.28 23.62 3.58
CA SER A 184 9.26 23.30 5.00
C SER A 184 8.84 24.49 5.86
N THR A 185 9.24 25.72 5.48
CA THR A 185 8.82 26.97 6.16
C THR A 185 7.32 27.22 6.07
N ILE A 186 6.71 26.89 4.93
CA ILE A 186 5.26 26.98 4.74
C ILE A 186 4.52 25.71 5.19
N ARG A 187 5.20 24.83 5.96
CA ARG A 187 4.66 23.59 6.55
C ARG A 187 4.37 22.46 5.56
N LEU A 188 5.11 22.41 4.49
CA LEU A 188 5.17 21.31 3.54
C LEU A 188 6.60 20.69 3.60
N PRO A 189 6.96 19.96 4.68
CA PRO A 189 8.32 19.47 4.89
C PRO A 189 8.75 18.44 3.86
N VAL A 190 7.80 17.71 3.29
CA VAL A 190 8.03 16.71 2.26
C VAL A 190 7.58 17.26 0.92
N VAL A 191 8.43 17.15 -0.10
CA VAL A 191 8.11 17.53 -1.48
C VAL A 191 7.12 16.53 -2.05
N SER A 192 6.10 17.02 -2.76
CA SER A 192 5.08 16.18 -3.40
C SER A 192 5.71 15.19 -4.39
N TYR A 193 5.36 13.93 -4.29
CA TYR A 193 5.74 12.89 -5.26
C TYR A 193 5.01 13.02 -6.60
N ALA A 194 3.98 13.85 -6.72
CA ALA A 194 3.44 14.29 -8.02
C ALA A 194 4.38 15.27 -8.75
N LEU A 195 5.51 15.66 -8.15
CA LEU A 195 6.45 16.63 -8.71
C LEU A 195 6.99 16.25 -10.09
N PRO A 196 7.33 14.98 -10.41
CA PRO A 196 7.77 14.62 -11.74
C PRO A 196 6.73 14.92 -12.83
N ALA A 197 5.49 14.49 -12.62
CA ALA A 197 4.39 14.77 -13.54
C ALA A 197 4.10 16.28 -13.64
N LEU A 198 4.10 16.99 -12.51
CA LEU A 198 3.90 18.45 -12.49
C LEU A 198 4.92 19.17 -13.37
N ILE A 199 6.20 18.78 -13.30
CA ILE A 199 7.26 19.39 -14.11
C ILE A 199 7.07 19.04 -15.58
N ALA A 200 6.98 17.77 -15.93
CA ALA A 200 6.96 17.32 -17.31
C ALA A 200 5.68 17.78 -18.04
N ILE A 201 4.51 17.56 -17.46
CA ILE A 201 3.22 17.97 -18.00
C ILE A 201 3.09 19.49 -18.06
N GLY A 202 3.54 20.20 -17.01
CA GLY A 202 3.55 21.65 -17.01
C GLY A 202 4.40 22.23 -18.15
N GLN A 203 5.54 21.59 -18.45
CA GLN A 203 6.41 22.02 -19.54
C GLN A 203 5.85 21.71 -20.94
N VAL A 204 5.29 20.51 -21.18
CA VAL A 204 4.70 20.19 -22.50
C VAL A 204 3.47 21.03 -22.76
N LYS A 205 2.62 21.25 -21.75
CA LYS A 205 1.49 22.19 -21.86
C LYS A 205 1.96 23.61 -22.20
N HIS A 206 3.02 24.10 -21.53
CA HIS A 206 3.59 25.41 -21.83
C HIS A 206 4.22 25.50 -23.23
N HIS A 207 4.75 24.39 -23.76
CA HIS A 207 5.29 24.29 -25.09
C HIS A 207 4.20 24.45 -26.17
N HIS A 208 3.14 23.63 -26.08
CA HIS A 208 2.06 23.64 -27.09
C HIS A 208 1.10 24.82 -26.92
N ARG A 209 0.86 25.29 -25.69
CA ARG A 209 -0.02 26.42 -25.41
C ARG A 209 0.52 27.31 -24.29
N PRO A 210 1.46 28.23 -24.58
CA PRO A 210 2.02 29.15 -23.62
C PRO A 210 0.94 30.02 -22.97
N SER A 211 1.22 30.52 -21.76
CA SER A 211 0.33 31.50 -21.10
C SER A 211 0.21 32.77 -21.95
N TRP A 212 -1.00 33.30 -22.05
CA TRP A 212 -1.24 34.59 -22.67
C TRP A 212 -0.62 35.77 -21.87
N ASN A 213 -0.43 35.62 -20.53
CA ASN A 213 0.23 36.58 -19.68
C ASN A 213 1.74 36.58 -19.93
N PRO A 214 2.34 37.69 -20.42
CA PRO A 214 3.76 37.72 -20.78
C PRO A 214 4.69 37.55 -19.57
N ILE A 215 4.29 37.97 -18.38
CA ILE A 215 5.09 37.83 -17.15
C ILE A 215 5.17 36.34 -16.76
N VAL A 216 4.03 35.66 -16.73
CA VAL A 216 3.98 34.23 -16.46
C VAL A 216 4.77 33.44 -17.49
N ARG A 217 4.62 33.77 -18.77
CA ARG A 217 5.36 33.17 -19.87
C ARG A 217 6.87 33.35 -19.71
N PHE A 218 7.31 34.55 -19.34
CA PHE A 218 8.74 34.84 -19.10
C PHE A 218 9.28 34.03 -17.91
N ILE A 219 8.58 34.00 -16.77
CA ILE A 219 8.98 33.23 -15.57
C ILE A 219 9.10 31.75 -15.93
N ARG A 220 8.12 31.19 -16.63
CA ARG A 220 8.13 29.78 -17.06
C ARG A 220 9.28 29.47 -17.99
N ASN A 221 9.57 30.33 -18.95
CA ASN A 221 10.71 30.15 -19.84
C ASN A 221 12.05 30.09 -19.07
N LEU A 222 12.22 30.95 -18.06
CA LEU A 222 13.40 30.90 -17.17
C LEU A 222 13.46 29.64 -16.31
N ALA A 223 12.31 29.09 -15.94
CA ALA A 223 12.20 27.91 -15.07
C ALA A 223 12.51 26.58 -15.81
N ILE A 224 12.37 26.52 -17.14
CA ILE A 224 12.50 25.26 -17.92
C ILE A 224 13.78 24.49 -17.57
N LYS A 225 14.95 25.10 -17.74
CA LYS A 225 16.23 24.43 -17.51
C LYS A 225 16.45 24.05 -16.05
N LYS A 226 15.92 24.86 -15.11
CA LYS A 226 16.09 24.60 -13.69
C LYS A 226 15.19 23.48 -13.20
N SER A 227 13.94 23.43 -13.65
CA SER A 227 13.01 22.36 -13.32
C SER A 227 13.42 21.02 -13.95
N LEU A 228 14.02 21.00 -15.14
CA LEU A 228 14.62 19.78 -15.72
C LEU A 228 15.78 19.24 -14.86
N ARG A 229 16.65 20.11 -14.33
CA ARG A 229 17.69 19.70 -13.39
C ARG A 229 17.12 19.17 -12.05
N VAL A 230 15.99 19.69 -11.61
CA VAL A 230 15.28 19.11 -10.46
C VAL A 230 14.80 17.72 -10.80
N LEU A 231 14.17 17.54 -11.96
CA LEU A 231 13.64 16.26 -12.41
C LEU A 231 14.75 15.19 -12.55
N ASP A 232 15.90 15.53 -13.15
CA ASP A 232 17.06 14.63 -13.22
C ASP A 232 17.58 14.21 -11.83
N ARG A 233 17.66 15.15 -10.89
CA ARG A 233 18.14 14.87 -9.53
C ARG A 233 17.22 13.96 -8.71
N ILE A 234 15.89 14.04 -8.94
CA ILE A 234 14.91 13.27 -8.18
C ILE A 234 14.55 11.94 -8.83
N GLN A 235 15.04 11.69 -10.05
CA GLN A 235 14.81 10.41 -10.73
C GLN A 235 15.63 9.31 -10.06
N PRO A 236 14.99 8.18 -9.69
CA PRO A 236 15.70 7.02 -9.17
C PRO A 236 16.73 6.47 -10.16
N PRO A 237 17.77 5.75 -9.69
CA PRO A 237 18.82 5.20 -10.55
C PRO A 237 18.33 4.28 -11.65
N ASN A 238 17.29 3.47 -11.39
CA ASN A 238 16.64 2.60 -12.37
C ASN A 238 15.75 3.34 -13.37
N GLY A 239 15.52 4.64 -13.20
CA GLY A 239 14.72 5.46 -14.10
C GLY A 239 13.22 5.53 -13.81
N GLY A 240 12.69 4.64 -12.97
CA GLY A 240 11.27 4.55 -12.61
C GLY A 240 10.87 5.52 -11.50
N PHE A 241 10.01 6.48 -11.80
CA PHE A 241 9.46 7.37 -10.77
C PHE A 241 8.42 6.61 -9.94
N LEU A 242 8.68 6.45 -8.64
CA LEU A 242 7.83 5.68 -7.70
C LEU A 242 7.62 4.22 -8.12
N GLU A 243 8.52 3.64 -8.89
CA GLU A 243 8.38 2.32 -9.53
C GLU A 243 7.13 2.19 -10.42
N ALA A 244 6.40 3.28 -10.61
CA ALA A 244 5.12 3.31 -11.29
C ALA A 244 5.26 3.53 -12.81
N ALA A 245 4.84 2.54 -13.60
CA ALA A 245 4.84 2.62 -15.07
C ALA A 245 4.02 3.82 -15.59
N PRO A 246 2.81 4.15 -15.09
CA PRO A 246 2.05 5.31 -15.57
C PRO A 246 2.74 6.64 -15.30
N LEU A 247 3.28 6.85 -14.09
CA LEU A 247 3.92 8.13 -13.74
C LEU A 247 5.16 8.34 -14.60
N THR A 248 5.98 7.30 -14.76
CA THR A 248 7.18 7.31 -15.60
C THR A 248 6.82 7.56 -17.07
N SER A 249 5.72 6.97 -17.55
CA SER A 249 5.20 7.17 -18.90
C SER A 249 4.71 8.60 -19.12
N PHE A 250 3.96 9.19 -18.17
CA PHE A 250 3.51 10.59 -18.28
C PHE A 250 4.68 11.58 -18.34
N VAL A 251 5.76 11.30 -17.61
CA VAL A 251 6.99 12.10 -17.70
C VAL A 251 7.64 11.93 -19.07
N THR A 252 7.79 10.68 -19.51
CA THR A 252 8.45 10.33 -20.78
C THR A 252 7.71 10.91 -21.97
N MET A 253 6.39 10.65 -22.13
CA MET A 253 5.60 11.18 -23.24
C MET A 253 5.56 12.71 -23.27
N SER A 254 5.51 13.34 -22.09
CA SER A 254 5.50 14.82 -22.00
C SER A 254 6.82 15.43 -22.45
N LEU A 255 7.96 14.86 -22.05
CA LEU A 255 9.26 15.35 -22.46
C LEU A 255 9.55 15.03 -23.93
N ALA A 256 9.19 13.83 -24.41
CA ALA A 256 9.32 13.44 -25.82
C ALA A 256 8.44 14.31 -26.72
N GLY A 257 7.16 14.51 -26.37
CA GLY A 257 6.23 15.38 -27.11
C GLY A 257 6.62 16.87 -27.13
N LYS A 258 7.61 17.26 -26.31
CA LYS A 258 8.26 18.57 -26.36
C LYS A 258 9.57 18.56 -27.16
N GLY A 259 10.03 17.41 -27.66
CA GLY A 259 11.29 17.25 -28.39
C GLY A 259 12.53 17.08 -27.50
N LEU A 260 12.39 16.61 -26.26
CA LEU A 260 13.48 16.38 -25.31
C LEU A 260 13.87 14.90 -25.19
N THR A 261 13.79 14.13 -26.26
CA THR A 261 14.09 12.70 -26.28
C THR A 261 15.53 12.35 -25.90
N ASP A 262 16.49 13.23 -26.14
CA ASP A 262 17.89 13.05 -25.73
C ASP A 262 18.18 13.37 -24.27
N HIS A 263 17.20 13.90 -23.53
CA HIS A 263 17.40 14.26 -22.14
C HIS A 263 17.61 13.00 -21.29
N ILE A 264 18.56 13.03 -20.36
CA ILE A 264 18.93 11.88 -19.53
C ILE A 264 17.73 11.25 -18.78
N VAL A 265 16.78 12.09 -18.35
CA VAL A 265 15.55 11.62 -17.71
C VAL A 265 14.73 10.73 -18.63
N VAL A 266 14.60 11.08 -19.93
CA VAL A 266 13.88 10.26 -20.90
C VAL A 266 14.63 8.96 -21.16
N LYS A 267 15.97 9.02 -21.27
CA LYS A 267 16.79 7.82 -21.51
C LYS A 267 16.62 6.78 -20.40
N ARG A 268 16.74 7.19 -19.14
CA ARG A 268 16.54 6.28 -18.00
C ARG A 268 15.10 5.78 -17.91
N ALA A 269 14.11 6.67 -18.12
CA ALA A 269 12.71 6.29 -18.08
C ALA A 269 12.34 5.28 -19.16
N VAL A 270 12.85 5.44 -20.39
CA VAL A 270 12.64 4.47 -21.48
C VAL A 270 13.23 3.11 -21.14
N SER A 271 14.45 3.05 -20.53
CA SER A 271 15.03 1.80 -20.06
C SER A 271 14.10 1.10 -19.07
N PHE A 272 13.66 1.80 -18.02
CA PHE A 272 12.72 1.28 -17.03
C PHE A 272 11.42 0.75 -17.68
N LEU A 273 10.83 1.49 -18.61
CA LEU A 273 9.60 1.08 -19.29
C LEU A 273 9.80 -0.17 -20.16
N CYS A 274 10.95 -0.32 -20.82
CA CYS A 274 11.27 -1.52 -21.58
C CYS A 274 11.53 -2.74 -20.68
N GLU A 275 12.15 -2.53 -19.50
CA GLU A 275 12.45 -3.59 -18.54
C GLU A 275 11.21 -4.07 -17.76
N SER A 276 10.20 -3.22 -17.61
CA SER A 276 8.97 -3.53 -16.84
C SER A 276 7.87 -4.20 -17.69
N VAL A 277 8.09 -4.48 -18.98
CA VAL A 277 7.11 -5.20 -19.81
C VAL A 277 6.95 -6.64 -19.32
N ARG A 278 5.71 -7.13 -19.32
CA ARG A 278 5.40 -8.51 -19.02
C ARG A 278 5.43 -9.41 -20.25
N PRO A 279 5.55 -10.74 -20.07
CA PRO A 279 5.60 -11.67 -21.21
C PRO A 279 4.37 -11.62 -22.13
N ASP A 280 3.21 -11.18 -21.60
CA ASP A 280 1.96 -11.01 -22.35
C ASP A 280 1.89 -9.68 -23.15
N GLY A 281 2.92 -8.84 -23.05
CA GLY A 281 2.99 -7.52 -23.71
C GLY A 281 2.34 -6.39 -22.93
N SER A 282 1.87 -6.63 -21.71
CA SER A 282 1.27 -5.62 -20.84
C SER A 282 2.27 -5.01 -19.86
N TRP A 283 1.82 -3.99 -19.10
CA TRP A 283 2.56 -3.39 -18.00
C TRP A 283 1.74 -3.38 -16.70
N PRO A 284 2.35 -3.63 -15.55
CA PRO A 284 1.72 -3.47 -14.25
C PRO A 284 1.61 -1.98 -13.87
N ILE A 285 0.85 -1.71 -12.80
CA ILE A 285 0.74 -0.34 -12.26
C ILE A 285 2.04 0.11 -11.57
N ASP A 286 2.70 -0.82 -10.90
CA ASP A 286 3.95 -0.66 -10.15
C ASP A 286 4.78 -1.93 -10.32
N THR A 287 6.09 -1.86 -10.04
CA THR A 287 7.00 -2.99 -10.25
C THR A 287 6.70 -4.11 -9.26
N ASN A 288 6.80 -3.84 -7.96
CA ASN A 288 6.44 -4.77 -6.90
C ASN A 288 6.04 -4.05 -5.60
N LEU A 289 5.50 -4.82 -4.65
CA LEU A 289 5.21 -4.40 -3.28
C LEU A 289 5.99 -5.25 -2.26
N ALA A 290 7.26 -5.59 -2.55
CA ALA A 290 8.01 -6.59 -1.81
C ALA A 290 8.10 -6.31 -0.31
N THR A 291 8.37 -5.08 0.11
CA THR A 291 8.40 -4.73 1.53
C THR A 291 7.01 -4.89 2.17
N TRP A 292 5.97 -4.39 1.49
CA TRP A 292 4.60 -4.46 1.98
C TRP A 292 4.12 -5.90 2.14
N VAL A 293 4.22 -6.74 1.11
CA VAL A 293 3.75 -8.15 1.20
C VAL A 293 4.61 -8.99 2.14
N THR A 294 5.91 -8.68 2.28
CA THR A 294 6.78 -9.34 3.26
C THR A 294 6.33 -9.03 4.69
N THR A 295 6.09 -7.75 5.01
CA THR A 295 5.62 -7.36 6.35
C THR A 295 4.24 -7.93 6.66
N LEU A 296 3.32 -7.93 5.69
CA LEU A 296 2.01 -8.53 5.82
C LEU A 296 2.09 -10.05 6.05
N SER A 297 2.94 -10.77 5.30
CA SER A 297 3.12 -12.22 5.42
C SER A 297 3.68 -12.60 6.78
N ILE A 298 4.72 -11.92 7.27
CA ILE A 298 5.27 -12.14 8.60
C ILE A 298 4.21 -11.89 9.68
N ASN A 299 3.45 -10.80 9.56
CA ASN A 299 2.41 -10.44 10.52
C ASN A 299 1.19 -11.39 10.47
N ALA A 300 0.93 -12.03 9.34
CA ALA A 300 -0.09 -13.06 9.19
C ALA A 300 0.35 -14.41 9.79
N LEU A 301 1.59 -14.81 9.52
CA LEU A 301 2.17 -16.06 10.01
C LEU A 301 2.50 -16.03 11.50
N LYS A 302 3.01 -14.91 12.01
CA LYS A 302 3.48 -14.73 13.41
C LYS A 302 4.47 -15.82 13.85
N GLU A 303 4.10 -16.60 14.90
CA GLU A 303 4.89 -17.70 15.43
C GLU A 303 5.11 -18.84 14.43
N HIS A 304 4.28 -18.94 13.40
CA HIS A 304 4.40 -19.96 12.34
C HIS A 304 5.41 -19.59 11.23
N VAL A 305 6.11 -18.46 11.35
CA VAL A 305 7.29 -18.20 10.49
C VAL A 305 8.37 -19.23 10.84
N PRO A 306 8.88 -20.01 9.87
CA PRO A 306 9.94 -20.99 10.13
C PRO A 306 11.18 -20.35 10.75
N ASP A 307 11.77 -20.99 11.77
CA ASP A 307 12.89 -20.43 12.54
C ASP A 307 14.12 -20.18 11.67
N GLU A 308 14.35 -21.02 10.68
CA GLU A 308 15.45 -20.88 9.72
C GLU A 308 15.31 -19.63 8.83
N LEU A 309 14.10 -19.11 8.61
CA LEU A 309 13.87 -17.91 7.81
C LEU A 309 13.96 -16.61 8.63
N ARG A 310 13.72 -16.67 9.96
CA ARG A 310 13.63 -15.48 10.83
C ARG A 310 14.84 -14.56 10.77
N PRO A 311 16.09 -15.04 10.87
CA PRO A 311 17.26 -14.16 10.80
C PRO A 311 17.40 -13.47 9.45
N GLY A 312 17.16 -14.22 8.36
CA GLY A 312 17.22 -13.69 7.00
C GLY A 312 16.15 -12.63 6.74
N LEU A 313 14.89 -12.90 7.11
CA LEU A 313 13.77 -11.96 7.01
C LEU A 313 14.00 -10.69 7.83
N SER A 314 14.51 -10.85 9.06
CA SER A 314 14.85 -9.71 9.91
C SER A 314 15.93 -8.82 9.27
N LYS A 315 16.99 -9.44 8.77
CA LYS A 315 18.06 -8.73 8.08
C LYS A 315 17.54 -8.04 6.83
N TRP A 316 16.73 -8.73 6.00
CA TRP A 316 16.16 -8.16 4.78
C TRP A 316 15.34 -6.89 5.09
N LEU A 317 14.43 -6.95 6.08
CA LEU A 317 13.64 -5.79 6.50
C LEU A 317 14.49 -4.63 7.03
N LEU A 318 15.54 -4.91 7.81
CA LEU A 318 16.46 -3.89 8.32
C LEU A 318 17.26 -3.21 7.21
N ASP A 319 17.55 -3.93 6.12
CA ASP A 319 18.25 -3.38 4.97
C ASP A 319 17.33 -2.42 4.16
N GLN A 320 15.99 -2.59 4.23
CA GLN A 320 15.01 -1.70 3.57
C GLN A 320 14.74 -0.40 4.34
N GLN A 321 15.17 -0.26 5.60
CA GLN A 321 14.99 0.99 6.34
C GLN A 321 15.80 2.13 5.74
N TYR A 322 15.16 3.25 5.48
CA TYR A 322 15.85 4.45 5.03
C TYR A 322 16.77 5.02 6.14
N LYS A 323 18.07 5.05 5.87
CA LYS A 323 19.11 5.53 6.81
C LYS A 323 19.53 6.98 6.52
N GLU A 324 19.13 7.53 5.39
CA GLU A 324 19.42 8.89 4.94
C GLU A 324 18.13 9.63 4.56
N VAL A 325 18.24 10.95 4.41
CA VAL A 325 17.13 11.78 3.91
C VAL A 325 16.79 11.35 2.48
N HIS A 326 15.52 11.05 2.25
CA HIS A 326 15.06 10.58 0.94
C HIS A 326 15.30 11.64 -0.15
N PRO A 327 16.02 11.33 -1.24
CA PRO A 327 16.50 12.32 -2.21
C PRO A 327 15.39 13.01 -2.99
N PHE A 328 14.27 12.34 -3.20
CA PHE A 328 13.14 12.85 -3.95
C PHE A 328 12.17 13.64 -3.06
N THR A 329 11.74 13.06 -1.95
CA THR A 329 10.68 13.64 -1.10
C THR A 329 11.21 14.50 0.04
N ASN A 330 12.48 14.38 0.41
CA ASN A 330 13.10 14.91 1.64
C ASN A 330 12.46 14.34 2.92
N ALA A 331 11.86 13.15 2.86
CA ALA A 331 11.44 12.44 4.07
C ALA A 331 12.65 12.14 4.95
N ALA A 332 12.48 12.26 6.25
CA ALA A 332 13.53 11.95 7.22
C ALA A 332 13.88 10.44 7.19
N PRO A 333 15.09 10.03 7.61
CA PRO A 333 15.43 8.63 7.78
C PRO A 333 14.58 7.98 8.88
N GLY A 334 14.53 6.65 8.88
CA GLY A 334 13.85 5.83 9.90
C GLY A 334 12.58 5.12 9.42
N GLY A 335 11.98 5.51 8.29
CA GLY A 335 10.80 4.85 7.71
C GLY A 335 11.14 3.75 6.72
N TRP A 336 10.12 3.00 6.30
CA TRP A 336 10.13 1.98 5.25
C TRP A 336 9.16 2.36 4.14
N ALA A 337 9.46 1.93 2.90
CA ALA A 337 8.61 2.06 1.71
C ALA A 337 7.99 0.70 1.34
N TRP A 338 7.00 0.69 0.45
CA TRP A 338 6.28 -0.51 -0.02
C TRP A 338 7.14 -1.50 -0.82
N THR A 339 8.25 -1.03 -1.38
CA THR A 339 9.14 -1.78 -2.26
C THR A 339 10.59 -1.67 -1.80
N ASP A 340 11.39 -2.66 -2.12
CA ASP A 340 12.84 -2.71 -1.96
C ASP A 340 13.59 -1.96 -3.08
N LEU A 341 12.86 -1.48 -4.10
CA LEU A 341 13.42 -0.82 -5.28
C LEU A 341 13.66 0.69 -5.04
N PRO A 342 14.57 1.30 -5.82
CA PRO A 342 15.02 2.68 -5.57
C PRO A 342 13.95 3.77 -5.67
N GLY A 343 12.81 3.48 -6.32
CA GLY A 343 11.70 4.43 -6.49
C GLY A 343 10.74 4.50 -5.29
N GLY A 344 10.88 3.61 -4.31
CA GLY A 344 10.07 3.59 -3.10
C GLY A 344 10.20 4.88 -2.29
N VAL A 345 9.16 5.22 -1.52
CA VAL A 345 9.12 6.40 -0.64
C VAL A 345 8.60 5.98 0.73
N PRO A 346 9.30 6.33 1.84
CA PRO A 346 8.84 5.96 3.18
C PRO A 346 7.42 6.44 3.45
N ASP A 347 6.59 5.57 4.01
CA ASP A 347 5.18 5.85 4.26
C ASP A 347 4.66 5.27 5.60
N ALA A 348 3.42 5.59 5.90
CA ALA A 348 2.77 5.23 7.17
C ALA A 348 1.94 3.93 7.11
N ASP A 349 1.99 3.21 6.01
CA ASP A 349 1.50 1.83 5.91
C ASP A 349 2.64 0.84 6.13
N ASP A 350 3.77 1.06 5.46
CA ASP A 350 4.93 0.17 5.47
C ASP A 350 5.76 0.31 6.73
N THR A 351 5.98 1.54 7.21
CA THR A 351 6.75 1.76 8.45
C THR A 351 6.15 1.03 9.65
N PRO A 352 4.85 1.16 9.98
CA PRO A 352 4.27 0.39 11.09
C PRO A 352 4.22 -1.11 10.80
N GLY A 353 4.02 -1.52 9.53
CA GLY A 353 4.06 -2.91 9.09
C GLY A 353 5.41 -3.57 9.39
N ALA A 354 6.51 -2.90 9.02
CA ALA A 354 7.87 -3.36 9.27
C ALA A 354 8.20 -3.40 10.78
N MET A 355 7.79 -2.39 11.54
CA MET A 355 7.97 -2.37 13.00
C MET A 355 7.27 -3.57 13.67
N LEU A 356 6.05 -3.91 13.26
CA LEU A 356 5.30 -5.06 13.78
C LEU A 356 5.96 -6.39 13.36
N ALA A 357 6.40 -6.50 12.11
CA ALA A 357 7.05 -7.70 11.58
C ALA A 357 8.38 -7.97 12.29
N LEU A 358 9.24 -6.97 12.46
CA LEU A 358 10.50 -7.11 13.18
C LEU A 358 10.28 -7.51 14.65
N GLN A 359 9.25 -6.98 15.29
CA GLN A 359 8.89 -7.38 16.65
C GLN A 359 8.37 -8.83 16.72
N THR A 360 7.68 -9.29 15.69
CA THR A 360 7.22 -10.67 15.56
C THR A 360 8.40 -11.63 15.40
N LEU A 361 9.35 -11.31 14.52
CA LEU A 361 10.53 -12.15 14.25
C LEU A 361 11.46 -12.31 15.46
N SER A 362 11.49 -11.36 16.35
CA SER A 362 12.39 -11.33 17.53
C SER A 362 11.77 -11.91 18.81
N ARG A 363 10.58 -12.50 18.76
CA ARG A 363 9.99 -13.22 19.91
C ARG A 363 10.62 -14.61 20.00
N PRO A 364 11.20 -15.01 21.15
CA PRO A 364 11.61 -16.39 21.36
C PRO A 364 10.37 -17.29 21.39
N ASP A 365 10.51 -18.50 20.89
CA ASP A 365 9.43 -19.49 20.77
C ASP A 365 8.70 -19.73 22.10
N GLN A 366 7.36 -19.77 22.05
CA GLN A 366 6.55 -20.21 23.20
C GLN A 366 6.64 -21.72 23.43
N ALA A 367 7.15 -22.50 22.47
CA ALA A 367 7.30 -23.95 22.58
C ALA A 367 8.20 -24.36 23.75
N GLU A 368 9.22 -23.57 24.08
CA GLU A 368 10.06 -23.85 25.26
C GLU A 368 9.37 -23.59 26.59
N ARG A 369 8.28 -22.85 26.63
CA ARG A 369 7.52 -22.56 27.88
C ARG A 369 6.44 -23.60 28.19
N SER A 370 6.01 -24.39 27.22
CA SER A 370 4.98 -25.44 27.40
C SER A 370 5.53 -26.82 27.77
N SER A 371 6.86 -27.05 27.59
CA SER A 371 7.51 -28.31 27.96
C SER A 371 7.95 -28.41 29.42
N GLY A 372 7.67 -27.37 30.21
CA GLY A 372 7.88 -27.37 31.67
C GLY A 372 6.77 -28.09 32.43
N SER A 373 6.37 -29.31 32.03
CA SER A 373 5.53 -30.16 32.86
C SER A 373 6.36 -30.85 33.95
N HIS A 374 5.88 -30.71 35.16
CA HIS A 374 6.36 -31.37 36.35
C HIS A 374 6.62 -32.88 36.09
N ASP A 375 7.87 -33.27 36.16
CA ASP A 375 8.24 -34.56 36.73
C ASP A 375 9.61 -34.48 37.40
N ALA A 376 9.72 -35.09 38.54
CA ALA A 376 10.76 -34.88 39.53
C ALA A 376 11.99 -35.78 39.24
N ILE A 377 13.17 -35.17 39.45
CA ILE A 377 14.40 -35.79 39.96
C ILE A 377 15.15 -36.74 39.07
N THR A 378 16.18 -36.19 38.42
CA THR A 378 17.58 -36.70 38.52
C THR A 378 18.53 -35.58 38.01
N PRO A 379 19.70 -35.33 38.62
CA PRO A 379 20.64 -34.31 38.12
C PRO A 379 21.50 -34.89 37.02
N ASP A 380 21.20 -34.57 35.77
CA ASP A 380 22.11 -34.80 34.65
C ASP A 380 22.95 -33.52 34.43
N MET A 381 24.26 -33.70 34.59
CA MET A 381 25.28 -32.67 34.39
C MET A 381 25.60 -32.54 32.88
N SER A 382 24.70 -32.01 32.10
CA SER A 382 25.00 -31.52 30.76
C SER A 382 25.10 -29.98 30.81
N PRO A 383 26.04 -29.34 30.06
CA PRO A 383 26.22 -27.91 30.11
C PRO A 383 24.98 -27.20 29.57
N PRO A 384 24.59 -26.03 30.17
CA PRO A 384 23.43 -25.29 29.72
C PRO A 384 23.62 -24.84 28.27
N HIS A 385 22.57 -25.05 27.46
CA HIS A 385 22.50 -24.49 26.11
C HIS A 385 22.71 -22.96 26.16
N PRO A 386 23.44 -22.37 25.19
CA PRO A 386 23.70 -20.95 25.21
C PRO A 386 22.37 -20.18 25.15
N LEU A 387 22.19 -19.28 26.10
CA LEU A 387 21.17 -18.24 26.07
C LEU A 387 21.25 -17.49 24.71
N PRO A 388 20.12 -16.95 24.20
CA PRO A 388 20.15 -16.08 23.00
C PRO A 388 21.28 -15.07 23.17
N GLN A 389 22.17 -14.97 22.18
CA GLN A 389 23.33 -14.11 22.27
C GLN A 389 22.88 -12.68 22.56
N GLU A 390 23.51 -12.02 23.55
CA GLU A 390 23.23 -10.64 23.99
C GLU A 390 23.26 -9.58 22.85
N GLY A 391 23.50 -9.96 21.60
CA GLY A 391 23.61 -9.12 20.43
C GLY A 391 22.28 -8.84 19.69
N GLU A 392 21.32 -9.75 19.64
CA GLU A 392 20.13 -9.59 18.76
C GLU A 392 19.11 -8.59 19.30
N GLY A 393 18.91 -8.53 20.61
CA GLY A 393 18.01 -7.54 21.23
C GLY A 393 18.49 -6.10 21.05
N THR A 394 19.81 -5.90 20.96
CA THR A 394 20.46 -4.60 20.78
C THR A 394 20.40 -4.13 19.31
N LEU A 395 20.48 -5.05 18.36
CA LEU A 395 20.44 -4.75 16.91
C LEU A 395 19.10 -4.20 16.43
N LEU A 396 17.98 -4.56 17.07
CA LEU A 396 16.64 -4.08 16.68
C LEU A 396 16.19 -2.82 17.43
N ALA A 397 16.85 -2.45 18.53
CA ALA A 397 16.42 -1.33 19.37
C ALA A 397 16.44 0.00 18.60
N GLU A 398 17.56 0.32 17.97
CA GLU A 398 17.76 1.57 17.23
C GLU A 398 16.85 1.67 15.98
N PRO A 399 16.76 0.66 15.09
CA PRO A 399 15.84 0.71 13.96
C PRO A 399 14.37 0.91 14.34
N LEU A 400 13.89 0.23 15.36
CA LEU A 400 12.50 0.36 15.84
C LEU A 400 12.26 1.73 16.50
N GLU A 401 13.25 2.28 17.22
CA GLU A 401 13.19 3.63 17.78
C GLU A 401 13.13 4.69 16.68
N ASN A 402 13.97 4.56 15.65
CA ASN A 402 13.98 5.43 14.49
C ASN A 402 12.63 5.39 13.75
N GLY A 403 12.02 4.20 13.58
CA GLY A 403 10.68 4.04 13.01
C GLY A 403 9.60 4.72 13.84
N ALA A 404 9.64 4.55 15.17
CA ALA A 404 8.70 5.20 16.08
C ALA A 404 8.84 6.73 16.03
N GLU A 405 10.05 7.27 16.02
CA GLU A 405 10.30 8.71 15.87
C GLU A 405 9.82 9.24 14.52
N TRP A 406 10.04 8.47 13.44
CA TRP A 406 9.57 8.81 12.10
C TRP A 406 8.04 8.95 12.09
N LEU A 407 7.31 7.98 12.64
CA LEU A 407 5.84 8.02 12.77
C LEU A 407 5.39 9.22 13.62
N LEU A 408 5.98 9.46 14.78
CA LEU A 408 5.63 10.60 15.64
C LEU A 408 5.79 11.94 14.95
N ASN A 409 6.80 12.09 14.10
CA ASN A 409 7.03 13.30 13.33
C ASN A 409 6.05 13.47 12.17
N LEU A 410 5.42 12.37 11.71
CA LEU A 410 4.45 12.35 10.63
C LEU A 410 3.04 12.71 11.10
N GLN A 411 2.66 12.45 12.37
CA GLN A 411 1.32 12.66 12.88
C GLN A 411 0.80 14.08 12.62
N ASN A 412 -0.38 14.20 12.01
CA ASN A 412 -1.04 15.46 11.74
C ASN A 412 -1.58 16.15 13.00
N ARG A 413 -1.99 17.42 12.87
CA ARG A 413 -2.53 18.21 13.97
C ARG A 413 -3.89 17.72 14.47
N ASP A 414 -4.67 17.10 13.60
CA ASP A 414 -5.97 16.50 13.94
C ASP A 414 -5.84 15.19 14.72
N GLY A 415 -4.61 14.71 14.92
CA GLY A 415 -4.27 13.48 15.64
C GLY A 415 -4.18 12.24 14.75
N GLY A 416 -4.63 12.30 13.51
CA GLY A 416 -4.52 11.19 12.56
C GLY A 416 -3.16 11.14 11.87
N PHE A 417 -2.92 10.06 11.12
CA PHE A 417 -1.72 9.86 10.33
C PHE A 417 -2.04 9.93 8.84
N PRO A 418 -1.27 10.72 8.07
CA PRO A 418 -1.31 10.71 6.61
C PRO A 418 -0.43 9.59 6.07
N THR A 419 -0.49 9.31 4.77
CA THR A 419 0.31 8.27 4.14
C THR A 419 1.79 8.64 4.05
N PHE A 420 2.12 9.71 3.34
CA PHE A 420 3.52 10.02 3.00
C PHE A 420 4.07 11.26 3.68
N CYS A 421 3.26 12.27 3.90
CA CYS A 421 3.77 13.56 4.33
C CYS A 421 2.81 14.30 5.25
N ARG A 422 3.40 15.01 6.19
CA ARG A 422 2.69 15.99 6.98
C ARG A 422 2.50 17.27 6.16
N GLY A 423 1.27 17.72 6.02
CA GLY A 423 0.95 18.92 5.22
C GLY A 423 -0.22 19.69 5.78
N TRP A 424 -1.06 20.18 4.88
CA TRP A 424 -2.26 20.97 5.24
C TRP A 424 -3.50 20.10 5.49
N GLY A 425 -3.43 18.77 5.23
CA GLY A 425 -4.52 17.83 5.42
C GLY A 425 -5.62 17.94 4.35
N THR A 426 -5.29 18.48 3.18
CA THR A 426 -6.24 18.72 2.08
C THR A 426 -6.00 17.85 0.87
N LEU A 427 -4.74 17.47 0.62
CA LEU A 427 -4.38 16.56 -0.46
C LEU A 427 -4.51 15.10 0.01
N PRO A 428 -4.72 14.14 -0.88
CA PRO A 428 -4.83 12.72 -0.52
C PRO A 428 -3.64 12.23 0.33
N PHE A 429 -2.47 12.73 0.07
CA PHE A 429 -1.21 12.26 0.62
C PHE A 429 -0.80 12.88 1.95
N ASP A 430 -1.39 14.02 2.31
CA ASP A 430 -1.19 14.70 3.58
C ASP A 430 -2.42 14.62 4.50
N ARG A 431 -3.50 14.02 3.99
CA ARG A 431 -4.76 13.87 4.73
C ARG A 431 -4.71 12.65 5.65
N SER A 432 -5.19 12.82 6.88
CA SER A 432 -5.30 11.74 7.85
C SER A 432 -6.35 10.71 7.44
N SER A 433 -6.03 9.42 7.63
CA SER A 433 -6.91 8.29 7.36
C SER A 433 -7.14 7.44 8.62
N PRO A 434 -8.36 6.91 8.84
CA PRO A 434 -8.64 6.07 9.99
C PRO A 434 -7.86 4.75 10.02
N ASP A 435 -7.79 4.03 8.90
CA ASP A 435 -7.08 2.76 8.76
C ASP A 435 -5.57 2.90 9.00
N ILE A 436 -4.92 3.88 8.34
CA ILE A 436 -3.51 4.22 8.54
C ILE A 436 -3.25 4.66 9.98
N THR A 437 -4.14 5.49 10.54
CA THR A 437 -4.02 5.93 11.93
C THR A 437 -4.03 4.74 12.88
N ALA A 438 -5.00 3.84 12.75
CA ALA A 438 -5.10 2.64 13.58
C ALA A 438 -3.86 1.75 13.46
N HIS A 439 -3.31 1.60 12.24
CA HIS A 439 -2.11 0.82 11.99
C HIS A 439 -0.87 1.43 12.68
N CYS A 440 -0.67 2.75 12.55
CA CYS A 440 0.40 3.46 13.25
C CYS A 440 0.28 3.36 14.77
N LEU A 441 -0.94 3.54 15.32
CA LEU A 441 -1.17 3.42 16.75
C LEU A 441 -0.86 2.02 17.26
N ARG A 442 -1.21 0.98 16.50
CA ARG A 442 -0.92 -0.42 16.84
C ARG A 442 0.59 -0.66 16.93
N ALA A 443 1.37 -0.18 15.95
CA ALA A 443 2.82 -0.35 15.96
C ALA A 443 3.51 0.40 17.11
N LEU A 444 3.09 1.63 17.39
CA LEU A 444 3.60 2.42 18.50
C LEU A 444 3.25 1.81 19.88
N CYS A 445 2.04 1.27 20.03
CA CYS A 445 1.59 0.60 21.24
C CYS A 445 2.39 -0.70 21.49
N GLU A 446 2.57 -1.54 20.46
CA GLU A 446 3.34 -2.78 20.57
C GLU A 446 4.82 -2.50 20.88
N TRP A 447 5.43 -1.49 20.25
CA TRP A 447 6.79 -1.08 20.55
C TRP A 447 6.93 -0.64 22.02
N GLN A 448 6.01 0.17 22.52
CA GLN A 448 6.02 0.66 23.90
C GLN A 448 5.86 -0.49 24.90
N SER A 449 4.95 -1.42 24.65
CA SER A 449 4.73 -2.61 25.48
C SER A 449 5.99 -3.47 25.59
N ARG A 450 6.69 -3.64 24.46
CA ARG A 450 7.95 -4.40 24.41
C ARG A 450 9.07 -3.74 25.21
N GLN A 451 9.24 -2.43 25.09
CA GLN A 451 10.25 -1.69 25.87
C GLN A 451 10.02 -1.85 27.38
N PHE A 452 8.76 -1.89 27.80
CA PHE A 452 8.40 -2.16 29.18
C PHE A 452 8.80 -3.57 29.62
N LEU A 453 8.52 -4.60 28.82
CA LEU A 453 8.88 -5.98 29.12
C LEU A 453 10.39 -6.16 29.26
N ILE A 454 11.18 -5.67 28.30
CA ILE A 454 12.64 -5.76 28.32
C ILE A 454 13.22 -5.10 29.58
N LYS A 455 12.72 -3.93 29.97
CA LYS A 455 13.21 -3.23 31.18
C LYS A 455 12.80 -3.93 32.47
N SER A 456 11.60 -4.49 32.53
CA SER A 456 11.12 -5.25 33.68
C SER A 456 11.99 -6.51 33.91
N GLU A 457 12.33 -7.22 32.84
CA GLU A 457 13.21 -8.39 32.88
C GLU A 457 14.64 -7.99 33.35
N ASN A 458 15.20 -6.91 32.83
CA ASN A 458 16.53 -6.40 33.23
C ASN A 458 16.58 -5.93 34.70
N GLN A 459 15.43 -5.58 35.29
CA GLN A 459 15.31 -5.22 36.71
C GLN A 459 14.98 -6.41 37.63
N GLY A 460 14.95 -7.65 37.08
CA GLY A 460 14.63 -8.86 37.84
C GLY A 460 13.15 -8.94 38.29
N ILE A 461 12.29 -8.11 37.71
CA ILE A 461 10.85 -8.15 37.98
C ILE A 461 10.27 -9.25 37.10
N SER A 462 9.94 -10.42 37.69
CA SER A 462 9.30 -11.51 36.99
C SER A 462 7.93 -11.06 36.45
N VAL A 463 7.81 -10.98 35.13
CA VAL A 463 6.54 -10.66 34.44
C VAL A 463 5.46 -11.70 34.76
N ALA A 464 5.85 -12.94 35.12
CA ALA A 464 4.95 -13.99 35.61
C ALA A 464 4.27 -13.65 36.94
N SER A 465 4.94 -12.90 37.83
CA SER A 465 4.34 -12.44 39.10
C SER A 465 3.32 -11.31 38.91
N LEU A 466 3.38 -10.64 37.76
CA LEU A 466 2.48 -9.56 37.37
C LEU A 466 1.24 -10.06 36.61
N GLY A 467 1.18 -11.34 36.21
CA GLY A 467 0.24 -11.86 35.22
C GLY A 467 -0.52 -13.15 35.56
N ALA A 468 -0.41 -13.68 36.77
CA ALA A 468 -1.03 -14.98 37.14
C ALA A 468 -2.58 -15.04 37.08
N ASN A 469 -3.25 -13.94 36.74
CA ASN A 469 -4.73 -13.91 36.71
C ASN A 469 -5.33 -13.22 35.46
N THR A 470 -4.57 -12.98 34.38
CA THR A 470 -5.14 -12.32 33.20
C THR A 470 -5.04 -13.21 31.98
N LYS A 471 -6.17 -13.80 31.59
CA LYS A 471 -6.38 -14.55 30.34
C LYS A 471 -6.27 -13.68 29.05
N SER A 472 -5.75 -12.46 29.14
CA SER A 472 -5.50 -11.58 28.00
C SER A 472 -4.37 -10.61 28.37
N ARG A 473 -3.22 -10.74 27.66
CA ARG A 473 -2.04 -9.87 27.82
C ARG A 473 -2.32 -8.40 27.51
N ASP A 474 -3.29 -8.13 26.64
CA ASP A 474 -3.59 -6.81 26.11
C ASP A 474 -4.60 -6.03 26.98
N ALA A 475 -5.50 -6.72 27.70
CA ALA A 475 -6.43 -6.07 28.66
C ALA A 475 -5.72 -5.47 29.88
N ALA A 476 -4.61 -6.08 30.29
CA ALA A 476 -3.78 -5.59 31.38
C ALA A 476 -3.06 -4.27 31.06
N PHE A 477 -2.93 -3.91 29.82
CA PHE A 477 -2.21 -2.71 29.36
C PHE A 477 -2.93 -1.41 29.77
N LEU A 478 -4.25 -1.35 29.60
CA LEU A 478 -5.03 -0.14 29.93
C LEU A 478 -5.37 0.00 31.43
N ASP A 479 -5.47 -1.11 32.18
CA ASP A 479 -5.72 -1.05 33.65
C ASP A 479 -4.46 -0.69 34.45
N ARG A 480 -3.27 -0.78 33.87
CA ARG A 480 -1.98 -0.48 34.52
C ARG A 480 -1.46 0.94 34.26
N PHE A 481 -2.29 1.83 33.76
CA PHE A 481 -1.88 3.22 33.46
C PHE A 481 -1.27 3.94 34.67
N ASP A 482 -1.63 3.59 35.89
CA ASP A 482 -1.11 4.26 37.11
C ASP A 482 0.31 3.81 37.50
N GLU A 483 0.64 2.51 37.40
CA GLU A 483 2.03 2.03 37.61
C GLU A 483 2.94 2.34 36.39
N PHE A 484 2.37 2.29 35.21
CA PHE A 484 2.99 2.67 33.94
C PHE A 484 3.33 4.18 33.91
N GLY A 485 2.52 5.01 34.53
CA GLY A 485 2.68 6.47 34.54
C GLY A 485 4.01 6.92 35.14
N HIS A 486 4.51 6.25 36.19
CA HIS A 486 5.82 6.56 36.79
C HIS A 486 7.00 6.17 35.90
N TRP A 487 6.90 5.08 35.13
CA TRP A 487 7.95 4.65 34.21
C TRP A 487 7.98 5.50 32.94
N MET A 488 6.81 5.94 32.45
CA MET A 488 6.63 6.79 31.27
C MET A 488 7.28 8.16 31.44
N ALA A 489 7.31 8.70 32.65
CA ALA A 489 7.86 10.03 32.95
C ALA A 489 9.37 10.14 32.70
N ASN A 490 10.09 9.03 32.57
CA ASN A 490 11.56 9.01 32.46
C ASN A 490 12.10 8.92 31.03
N SER A 491 11.23 8.82 29.98
CA SER A 491 11.65 8.83 28.57
C SER A 491 10.85 9.85 27.76
N GLN A 492 11.55 10.79 27.15
CA GLN A 492 10.93 11.80 26.27
C GLN A 492 10.16 11.15 25.11
N LEU A 493 10.68 10.06 24.54
CA LEU A 493 10.04 9.32 23.46
C LEU A 493 8.73 8.66 23.93
N ASN A 494 8.73 7.98 25.06
CA ASN A 494 7.52 7.37 25.62
C ASN A 494 6.40 8.40 25.89
N THR A 495 6.76 9.56 26.42
CA THR A 495 5.82 10.67 26.64
C THR A 495 5.21 11.15 25.31
N ARG A 496 6.01 11.27 24.24
CA ARG A 496 5.53 11.64 22.90
C ARG A 496 4.61 10.56 22.32
N ILE A 497 4.95 9.28 22.48
CA ILE A 497 4.12 8.15 22.02
C ILE A 497 2.77 8.19 22.72
N HIS A 498 2.75 8.28 24.04
CA HIS A 498 1.50 8.35 24.81
C HIS A 498 0.60 9.49 24.34
N ALA A 499 1.18 10.68 24.14
CA ALA A 499 0.44 11.82 23.62
C ALA A 499 -0.07 11.59 22.19
N ALA A 500 0.69 10.86 21.37
CA ALA A 500 0.30 10.52 20.01
C ALA A 500 -0.84 9.49 19.99
N LEU A 501 -0.78 8.46 20.84
CA LEU A 501 -1.82 7.46 21.00
C LEU A 501 -3.15 8.11 21.43
N ALA A 502 -3.11 9.00 22.42
CA ALA A 502 -4.30 9.73 22.89
C ALA A 502 -4.94 10.58 21.78
N ARG A 503 -4.12 11.34 21.02
CA ARG A 503 -4.63 12.16 19.90
C ARG A 503 -5.16 11.30 18.75
N GLY A 504 -4.48 10.18 18.43
CA GLY A 504 -4.90 9.26 17.39
C GLY A 504 -6.23 8.58 17.74
N LEU A 505 -6.41 8.16 18.98
CA LEU A 505 -7.67 7.61 19.48
C LEU A 505 -8.82 8.65 19.35
N ASP A 506 -8.59 9.89 19.80
CA ASP A 506 -9.58 10.97 19.64
C ASP A 506 -9.93 11.23 18.16
N PHE A 507 -8.95 11.18 17.27
CA PHE A 507 -9.19 11.27 15.83
C PHE A 507 -10.07 10.12 15.33
N LEU A 508 -9.77 8.86 15.68
CA LEU A 508 -10.56 7.70 15.26
C LEU A 508 -12.02 7.83 15.72
N MET A 509 -12.22 8.19 16.99
CA MET A 509 -13.57 8.36 17.55
C MET A 509 -14.37 9.47 16.84
N LYS A 510 -13.72 10.57 16.47
CA LYS A 510 -14.34 11.67 15.72
C LYS A 510 -14.64 11.35 14.26
N ARG A 511 -13.93 10.38 13.68
CA ARG A 511 -14.08 9.99 12.26
C ARG A 511 -15.04 8.82 12.05
N GLN A 512 -15.51 8.19 13.11
CA GLN A 512 -16.53 7.17 13.02
C GLN A 512 -17.81 7.75 12.40
N ARG A 513 -18.39 7.06 11.45
CA ARG A 513 -19.69 7.40 10.85
C ARG A 513 -20.82 7.15 11.83
N SER A 514 -21.99 7.70 11.52
CA SER A 514 -23.19 7.53 12.37
C SER A 514 -23.67 6.08 12.44
N ASP A 515 -23.41 5.29 11.39
CA ASP A 515 -23.70 3.86 11.34
C ASP A 515 -22.71 2.99 12.14
N GLY A 516 -21.58 3.53 12.56
CA GLY A 516 -20.52 2.83 13.28
C GLY A 516 -19.30 2.49 12.45
N SER A 517 -19.32 2.69 11.13
CA SER A 517 -18.24 2.34 10.22
C SER A 517 -17.15 3.41 10.14
N TRP A 518 -16.00 3.02 9.54
CA TRP A 518 -14.94 3.91 9.05
C TRP A 518 -14.64 3.60 7.60
N VAL A 519 -14.27 4.62 6.84
CA VAL A 519 -13.84 4.49 5.45
C VAL A 519 -12.33 4.71 5.35
N PRO A 520 -11.62 3.83 4.65
CA PRO A 520 -10.19 3.97 4.42
C PRO A 520 -9.91 5.08 3.41
N LEU A 521 -8.64 5.49 3.31
CA LEU A 521 -8.22 6.45 2.28
C LEU A 521 -7.82 5.75 0.97
N TRP A 522 -7.11 4.62 1.08
CA TRP A 522 -6.49 3.97 -0.07
C TRP A 522 -7.38 2.89 -0.68
N PHE A 523 -7.75 1.91 0.12
CA PHE A 523 -8.41 0.70 -0.34
C PHE A 523 -9.91 0.90 -0.49
N GLY A 524 -10.37 0.96 -1.75
CA GLY A 524 -11.78 1.07 -2.10
C GLY A 524 -12.37 -0.24 -2.59
N ASN A 525 -13.64 -0.20 -2.97
CA ASN A 525 -14.33 -1.28 -3.67
C ASN A 525 -15.13 -0.69 -4.82
N GLN A 526 -14.84 -1.11 -6.06
CA GLN A 526 -15.45 -0.54 -7.27
C GLN A 526 -16.96 -0.79 -7.40
N HIS A 527 -17.51 -1.69 -6.58
CA HIS A 527 -18.95 -1.99 -6.49
C HIS A 527 -19.62 -1.24 -5.35
N GLY A 528 -18.85 -0.57 -4.48
CA GLY A 528 -19.34 0.24 -3.37
C GLY A 528 -19.87 1.61 -3.82
N ASN A 529 -20.77 2.19 -3.03
CA ASN A 529 -21.21 3.55 -3.24
C ASN A 529 -20.00 4.50 -3.14
N ASP A 530 -19.83 5.38 -4.11
CA ASP A 530 -18.69 6.30 -4.22
C ASP A 530 -17.31 5.61 -4.26
N ASP A 531 -17.25 4.34 -4.66
CA ASP A 531 -16.06 3.48 -4.68
C ASP A 531 -15.49 3.20 -3.25
N GLU A 532 -16.24 3.45 -2.19
CA GLU A 532 -15.82 3.26 -0.80
C GLU A 532 -15.74 1.78 -0.38
N ASN A 533 -14.92 1.49 0.64
CA ASN A 533 -14.82 0.17 1.26
C ASN A 533 -14.89 0.28 2.79
N PRO A 534 -16.08 0.53 3.36
CA PRO A 534 -16.23 0.65 4.80
C PRO A 534 -15.95 -0.66 5.56
N VAL A 535 -16.11 -1.84 4.94
CA VAL A 535 -15.73 -3.12 5.56
C VAL A 535 -14.22 -3.16 5.82
N TYR A 536 -13.40 -2.85 4.81
CA TYR A 536 -11.96 -2.76 4.98
C TYR A 536 -11.57 -1.74 6.06
N GLY A 537 -12.07 -0.50 5.96
CA GLY A 537 -11.73 0.56 6.89
C GLY A 537 -12.11 0.24 8.34
N THR A 538 -13.29 -0.33 8.55
CA THR A 538 -13.77 -0.72 9.88
C THR A 538 -12.96 -1.87 10.46
N ALA A 539 -12.69 -2.92 9.68
CA ALA A 539 -11.88 -4.05 10.11
C ALA A 539 -10.45 -3.62 10.50
N ARG A 540 -9.80 -2.73 9.70
CA ARG A 540 -8.46 -2.20 10.01
C ARG A 540 -8.44 -1.37 11.29
N VAL A 541 -9.49 -0.58 11.56
CA VAL A 541 -9.60 0.17 12.82
C VAL A 541 -9.83 -0.79 14.00
N LEU A 542 -10.74 -1.76 13.87
CA LEU A 542 -11.00 -2.74 14.92
C LEU A 542 -9.77 -3.59 15.26
N ALA A 543 -8.88 -3.84 14.29
CA ALA A 543 -7.63 -4.56 14.52
C ALA A 543 -6.68 -3.88 15.51
N TYR A 544 -6.77 -2.56 15.71
CA TYR A 544 -6.05 -1.83 16.76
C TYR A 544 -6.59 -2.16 18.17
N PHE A 545 -7.88 -2.47 18.27
CA PHE A 545 -8.53 -2.74 19.56
C PHE A 545 -8.54 -4.22 19.94
N ARG A 546 -7.78 -5.08 19.24
CA ARG A 546 -7.63 -6.49 19.61
C ARG A 546 -7.18 -6.62 21.06
N GLY A 547 -7.78 -7.56 21.79
CA GLY A 547 -7.49 -7.78 23.22
C GLY A 547 -8.21 -6.84 24.18
N ASN A 548 -8.88 -5.78 23.70
CA ASN A 548 -9.67 -4.86 24.55
C ASN A 548 -10.97 -4.38 23.88
N PRO A 549 -11.81 -5.28 23.35
CA PRO A 549 -12.94 -4.92 22.50
C PRO A 549 -14.11 -4.22 23.23
N GLY A 550 -14.24 -4.31 24.53
CA GLY A 550 -15.49 -4.00 25.22
C GLY A 550 -15.54 -2.69 26.03
N ARG A 551 -14.59 -1.75 25.87
CA ARG A 551 -14.53 -0.55 26.72
C ARG A 551 -15.13 0.71 26.12
N LEU A 552 -15.30 0.78 24.82
CA LEU A 552 -15.84 1.95 24.13
C LEU A 552 -17.08 1.55 23.34
N SER A 553 -18.21 2.19 23.59
CA SER A 553 -19.46 1.95 22.87
C SER A 553 -19.33 2.15 21.35
N GLN A 554 -18.37 2.96 20.91
CA GLN A 554 -18.03 3.15 19.50
C GLN A 554 -17.46 1.88 18.86
N ILE A 555 -16.65 1.12 19.59
CA ILE A 555 -16.04 -0.12 19.12
C ILE A 555 -17.08 -1.23 19.00
N GLU A 556 -17.97 -1.32 19.99
CA GLU A 556 -19.11 -2.26 19.91
C GLU A 556 -20.02 -1.95 18.73
N ARG A 557 -20.38 -0.67 18.51
CA ARG A 557 -21.17 -0.25 17.33
C ARG A 557 -20.50 -0.61 16.00
N ALA A 558 -19.16 -0.51 15.94
CA ALA A 558 -18.43 -0.88 14.74
C ALA A 558 -18.47 -2.39 14.49
N ALA A 559 -18.32 -3.21 15.55
CA ALA A 559 -18.44 -4.66 15.43
C ALA A 559 -19.89 -5.08 15.07
N GLU A 560 -20.90 -4.41 15.65
CA GLU A 560 -22.30 -4.60 15.31
C GLU A 560 -22.57 -4.28 13.83
N TRP A 561 -22.09 -3.10 13.38
CA TRP A 561 -22.21 -2.71 11.97
C TRP A 561 -21.53 -3.73 11.05
N LEU A 562 -20.29 -4.13 11.35
CA LEU A 562 -19.53 -5.09 10.53
C LEU A 562 -20.26 -6.45 10.45
N ALA A 563 -20.83 -6.92 11.56
CA ALA A 563 -21.64 -8.13 11.57
C ALA A 563 -22.95 -7.98 10.76
N SER A 564 -23.55 -6.78 10.77
CA SER A 564 -24.83 -6.52 10.11
C SER A 564 -24.75 -6.47 8.57
N VAL A 565 -23.55 -6.18 8.02
CA VAL A 565 -23.31 -6.11 6.56
C VAL A 565 -22.80 -7.43 5.96
N GLN A 566 -22.74 -8.50 6.76
CA GLN A 566 -22.39 -9.84 6.30
C GLN A 566 -23.42 -10.37 5.29
N ASN A 567 -22.95 -10.97 4.21
CA ASN A 567 -23.82 -11.60 3.23
C ASN A 567 -24.39 -12.93 3.76
N SER A 568 -25.53 -13.37 3.20
CA SER A 568 -26.21 -14.59 3.63
C SER A 568 -25.40 -15.88 3.46
N ASN A 569 -24.36 -15.85 2.60
CA ASN A 569 -23.43 -16.96 2.41
C ASN A 569 -22.26 -16.96 3.42
N GLY A 570 -22.24 -16.03 4.36
CA GLY A 570 -21.23 -15.91 5.40
C GLY A 570 -20.04 -14.99 5.05
N GLY A 571 -19.82 -14.59 3.80
CA GLY A 571 -18.74 -13.73 3.38
C GLY A 571 -19.05 -12.23 3.48
N TRP A 572 -18.02 -11.39 3.27
CA TRP A 572 -18.13 -9.94 3.17
C TRP A 572 -17.55 -9.41 1.86
N GLY A 573 -18.24 -8.48 1.21
CA GLY A 573 -17.67 -7.55 0.24
C GLY A 573 -17.32 -6.21 0.89
N GLY A 574 -17.13 -5.17 0.06
CA GLY A 574 -16.76 -3.83 0.56
C GLY A 574 -17.84 -3.11 1.37
N ASP A 575 -19.10 -3.47 1.17
CA ASP A 575 -20.28 -2.93 1.89
C ASP A 575 -21.44 -3.95 1.80
N SER A 576 -22.57 -3.62 2.38
CA SER A 576 -23.79 -4.46 2.38
C SER A 576 -24.22 -4.85 0.97
N GLY A 577 -24.46 -6.16 0.76
CA GLY A 577 -24.96 -6.70 -0.51
C GLY A 577 -23.95 -6.74 -1.67
N ILE A 578 -22.70 -6.36 -1.43
CA ILE A 578 -21.61 -6.52 -2.40
C ILE A 578 -21.10 -7.95 -2.34
N GLU A 579 -20.78 -8.51 -3.53
CA GLU A 579 -20.24 -9.88 -3.65
C GLU A 579 -19.00 -10.06 -2.75
N PRO A 580 -18.93 -11.13 -1.94
CA PRO A 580 -17.83 -11.38 -1.05
C PRO A 580 -16.50 -11.59 -1.76
N SER A 581 -15.44 -11.03 -1.18
CA SER A 581 -14.06 -11.36 -1.54
C SER A 581 -13.35 -12.09 -0.41
N VAL A 582 -12.22 -12.71 -0.73
CA VAL A 582 -11.36 -13.33 0.29
C VAL A 582 -10.79 -12.26 1.21
N GLU A 583 -10.39 -11.11 0.64
CA GLU A 583 -9.75 -10.02 1.35
C GLU A 583 -10.68 -9.41 2.41
N GLU A 584 -11.87 -8.96 2.03
CA GLU A 584 -12.83 -8.35 2.96
C GLU A 584 -13.37 -9.37 3.96
N THR A 585 -13.64 -10.61 3.51
CA THR A 585 -14.14 -11.68 4.39
C THR A 585 -13.11 -12.02 5.46
N ALA A 586 -11.83 -12.17 5.10
CA ALA A 586 -10.77 -12.49 6.04
C ALA A 586 -10.58 -11.40 7.09
N LEU A 587 -10.51 -10.15 6.66
CA LEU A 587 -10.34 -9.00 7.56
C LEU A 587 -11.52 -8.84 8.52
N ALA A 588 -12.75 -8.98 8.02
CA ALA A 588 -13.95 -8.87 8.85
C ALA A 588 -14.07 -10.02 9.86
N ALA A 589 -13.90 -11.27 9.39
CA ALA A 589 -13.97 -12.44 10.25
C ALA A 589 -12.90 -12.40 11.35
N GLU A 590 -11.64 -12.07 11.01
CA GLU A 590 -10.53 -12.03 11.94
C GLU A 590 -10.78 -11.08 13.12
N VAL A 591 -11.31 -9.89 12.87
CA VAL A 591 -11.55 -8.93 13.95
C VAL A 591 -12.80 -9.27 14.76
N LEU A 592 -13.85 -9.84 14.14
CA LEU A 592 -15.06 -10.24 14.83
C LEU A 592 -14.88 -11.44 15.77
N LEU A 593 -13.83 -12.27 15.57
CA LEU A 593 -13.45 -13.34 16.53
C LEU A 593 -13.18 -12.80 17.92
N GLU A 594 -12.73 -11.55 18.07
CA GLU A 594 -12.44 -10.91 19.34
C GLU A 594 -13.72 -10.50 20.11
N PHE A 595 -14.88 -10.47 19.44
CA PHE A 595 -16.15 -10.05 20.02
C PHE A 595 -17.05 -11.25 20.30
N PRO A 596 -17.23 -11.67 21.56
CA PRO A 596 -18.05 -12.86 21.89
C PRO A 596 -19.46 -12.82 21.31
N ALA A 597 -20.07 -11.63 21.25
CA ALA A 597 -21.43 -11.44 20.71
C ALA A 597 -21.55 -11.74 19.20
N TYR A 598 -20.45 -11.59 18.45
CA TYR A 598 -20.42 -11.73 16.98
C TYR A 598 -19.56 -12.90 16.51
N ARG A 599 -19.11 -13.78 17.41
CA ARG A 599 -18.31 -14.96 17.05
C ARG A 599 -19.02 -15.89 16.06
N LYS A 600 -20.35 -15.97 16.12
CA LYS A 600 -21.10 -16.74 15.13
C LYS A 600 -20.87 -16.18 13.74
N ASN A 601 -21.02 -14.88 13.55
CA ASN A 601 -20.76 -14.21 12.28
C ASN A 601 -19.31 -14.45 11.81
N ALA A 602 -18.34 -14.30 12.73
CA ALA A 602 -16.94 -14.57 12.42
C ALA A 602 -16.73 -16.00 11.93
N PHE A 603 -17.27 -17.00 12.63
CA PHE A 603 -17.14 -18.40 12.24
C PHE A 603 -17.91 -18.74 10.95
N ASP A 604 -19.03 -18.09 10.64
CA ASP A 604 -19.68 -18.23 9.33
C ASP A 604 -18.74 -17.74 8.20
N GLY A 605 -18.02 -16.63 8.41
CA GLY A 605 -16.97 -16.15 7.49
C GLY A 605 -15.75 -17.06 7.40
N ILE A 606 -15.30 -17.62 8.52
CA ILE A 606 -14.23 -18.61 8.53
C ILE A 606 -14.65 -19.88 7.75
N SER A 607 -15.91 -20.32 7.87
CA SER A 607 -16.43 -21.43 7.07
C SER A 607 -16.37 -21.13 5.59
N TRP A 608 -16.78 -19.91 5.19
CA TRP A 608 -16.67 -19.45 3.81
C TRP A 608 -15.21 -19.45 3.30
N LEU A 609 -14.25 -19.02 4.11
CA LEU A 609 -12.83 -19.07 3.77
C LEU A 609 -12.30 -20.51 3.65
N ILE A 610 -12.73 -21.42 4.53
CA ILE A 610 -12.39 -22.84 4.43
C ILE A 610 -12.85 -23.40 3.09
N ASP A 611 -14.08 -23.10 2.66
CA ASP A 611 -14.59 -23.53 1.35
C ASP A 611 -13.69 -23.02 0.22
N LYS A 612 -13.19 -21.77 0.30
CA LYS A 612 -12.24 -21.19 -0.67
C LYS A 612 -10.88 -21.87 -0.68
N VAL A 613 -10.41 -22.35 0.47
CA VAL A 613 -9.18 -23.15 0.54
C VAL A 613 -9.39 -24.52 -0.09
N VAL A 614 -10.54 -25.16 0.18
CA VAL A 614 -10.85 -26.50 -0.32
C VAL A 614 -11.05 -26.50 -1.84
N ASP A 615 -11.71 -25.49 -2.39
CA ASP A 615 -11.95 -25.37 -3.84
C ASP A 615 -10.76 -24.76 -4.61
N GLY A 616 -9.70 -24.32 -3.91
CA GLY A 616 -8.49 -23.74 -4.49
C GLY A 616 -8.63 -22.27 -4.89
N SER A 617 -9.75 -21.60 -4.61
CA SER A 617 -10.00 -20.20 -4.99
C SER A 617 -9.51 -19.19 -3.94
N VAL A 618 -8.90 -19.62 -2.85
CA VAL A 618 -8.38 -18.74 -1.78
C VAL A 618 -7.33 -17.75 -2.26
N SER A 619 -6.63 -18.03 -3.37
CA SER A 619 -5.62 -17.15 -3.96
C SER A 619 -6.16 -16.27 -5.09
N VAL A 620 -7.48 -16.20 -5.29
CA VAL A 620 -8.08 -15.38 -6.35
C VAL A 620 -8.25 -13.95 -5.86
N PRO A 621 -7.43 -12.98 -6.34
CA PRO A 621 -7.47 -11.61 -5.84
C PRO A 621 -8.62 -10.81 -6.40
N THR A 622 -9.03 -9.78 -5.65
CA THR A 622 -10.06 -8.82 -6.02
C THR A 622 -9.46 -7.43 -6.20
N PRO A 623 -9.91 -6.62 -7.20
CA PRO A 623 -9.46 -5.25 -7.33
C PRO A 623 -9.80 -4.42 -6.10
N ILE A 624 -8.78 -3.91 -5.41
CA ILE A 624 -8.95 -3.16 -4.18
C ILE A 624 -8.53 -1.68 -4.33
N GLY A 625 -7.52 -1.40 -5.09
CA GLY A 625 -7.11 -0.12 -5.63
C GLY A 625 -6.93 1.07 -4.71
N PHE A 626 -6.61 2.18 -5.35
CA PHE A 626 -6.50 3.50 -4.72
C PHE A 626 -7.83 4.24 -4.84
N TYR A 627 -8.68 4.10 -3.86
CA TYR A 627 -10.02 4.66 -3.84
C TYR A 627 -10.06 6.17 -4.16
N PHE A 628 -9.21 6.98 -3.52
CA PHE A 628 -9.18 8.43 -3.77
C PHE A 628 -8.71 8.78 -5.20
N ALA A 629 -7.87 7.94 -5.80
CA ALA A 629 -7.39 8.09 -7.17
C ALA A 629 -8.33 7.46 -8.19
N ARG A 630 -9.29 6.68 -7.73
CA ARG A 630 -10.17 5.86 -8.55
C ARG A 630 -9.37 5.03 -9.55
N LEU A 631 -8.29 4.43 -9.05
CA LEU A 631 -7.32 3.62 -9.76
C LEU A 631 -7.29 2.25 -9.12
N TRP A 632 -7.63 1.22 -9.89
CA TRP A 632 -7.80 -0.13 -9.40
C TRP A 632 -6.61 -1.00 -9.72
N TYR A 633 -6.22 -1.81 -8.76
CA TYR A 633 -5.24 -2.87 -8.93
C TYR A 633 -5.59 -4.04 -8.02
N PHE A 634 -4.99 -5.19 -8.22
CA PHE A 634 -4.94 -6.28 -7.25
C PHE A 634 -3.51 -6.77 -7.12
N GLU A 635 -3.22 -7.31 -5.96
CA GLU A 635 -1.96 -7.97 -5.65
C GLU A 635 -2.25 -9.45 -5.38
N ARG A 636 -1.47 -10.34 -5.99
CA ARG A 636 -1.73 -11.79 -6.03
C ARG A 636 -1.73 -12.43 -4.64
N LEU A 637 -0.92 -11.94 -3.70
CA LEU A 637 -0.78 -12.52 -2.36
C LEU A 637 -1.77 -11.98 -1.33
N TYR A 638 -2.44 -10.84 -1.58
CA TYR A 638 -3.36 -10.24 -0.59
C TYR A 638 -4.41 -11.22 -0.07
N PRO A 639 -5.18 -11.92 -0.91
CA PRO A 639 -6.22 -12.83 -0.42
C PRO A 639 -5.61 -13.93 0.45
N LEU A 640 -4.50 -14.51 0.02
CA LEU A 640 -3.84 -15.60 0.75
C LEU A 640 -3.28 -15.14 2.10
N ILE A 641 -2.62 -13.97 2.14
CA ILE A 641 -2.07 -13.39 3.37
C ILE A 641 -3.19 -13.14 4.39
N PHE A 642 -4.29 -12.51 3.96
CA PHE A 642 -5.39 -12.20 4.86
C PHE A 642 -6.13 -13.47 5.31
N ALA A 643 -6.32 -14.44 4.43
CA ALA A 643 -6.90 -15.74 4.79
C ALA A 643 -6.05 -16.47 5.83
N VAL A 644 -4.73 -16.52 5.67
CA VAL A 644 -3.79 -17.11 6.65
C VAL A 644 -3.95 -16.45 8.01
N SER A 645 -4.01 -15.11 8.07
CA SER A 645 -4.19 -14.38 9.33
C SER A 645 -5.50 -14.74 10.03
N ALA A 646 -6.61 -14.77 9.27
CA ALA A 646 -7.94 -15.07 9.80
C ALA A 646 -8.07 -16.52 10.27
N LEU A 647 -7.60 -17.49 9.47
CA LEU A 647 -7.64 -18.90 9.81
C LEU A 647 -6.77 -19.22 11.01
N ARG A 648 -5.54 -18.68 11.09
CA ARG A 648 -4.67 -18.79 12.26
C ARG A 648 -5.39 -18.31 13.52
N ARG A 649 -5.98 -17.11 13.49
CA ARG A 649 -6.68 -16.55 14.65
C ARG A 649 -7.89 -17.40 15.05
N ALA A 650 -8.60 -17.97 14.09
CA ALA A 650 -9.72 -18.87 14.37
C ALA A 650 -9.26 -20.16 15.06
N VAL A 651 -8.12 -20.73 14.68
CA VAL A 651 -7.50 -21.88 15.36
C VAL A 651 -7.18 -21.52 16.80
N GLU A 652 -6.49 -20.41 17.05
CA GLU A 652 -6.14 -19.94 18.41
C GLU A 652 -7.38 -19.80 19.30
N ILE A 653 -8.42 -19.12 18.81
CA ILE A 653 -9.67 -18.91 19.58
C ILE A 653 -10.40 -20.23 19.87
N SER A 654 -10.38 -21.19 18.93
CA SER A 654 -10.99 -22.50 19.12
C SER A 654 -10.26 -23.36 20.16
N GLU A 655 -8.94 -23.20 20.27
CA GLU A 655 -8.12 -23.87 21.28
C GLU A 655 -8.26 -23.23 22.67
N GLU A 656 -8.40 -21.90 22.75
CA GLU A 656 -8.65 -21.17 24.01
C GLU A 656 -10.01 -21.51 24.63
N ASN A 657 -11.01 -21.86 23.81
CA ASN A 657 -12.38 -22.13 24.24
C ASN A 657 -12.87 -23.44 23.60
N PRO A 658 -12.33 -24.62 23.99
CA PRO A 658 -12.84 -25.88 23.50
C PRO A 658 -14.31 -26.04 23.90
N ALA A 659 -15.17 -26.38 22.91
CA ALA A 659 -16.63 -26.47 23.03
C ALA A 659 -17.07 -27.59 23.98
#